data_8035b5631ad95f3e50a57ddbd0734818
#
_entry.id   8035b5631ad95f3e50a57ddbd0734818
#
_cell.length_a   1.000
_cell.length_b   1.000
_cell.length_c   1.000
_cell.angle_alpha   90.00
_cell.angle_beta   90.00
_cell.angle_gamma   90.00
#
_symmetry.space_group_name_H-M   'P 1'
#
loop_
_entity.id
_entity.type
_entity.pdbx_description
1 polymer ?
#
loop_
_entity_poly.entity_id
_entity_poly.type
_entity_poly.pdbx_seq_one_letter_code
_entity_poly.pdbx_strand_id
1 'polypeptide(L)'
;VMAKSEGGQSDCVTARGVVIGPSINLPFKENFKNAALDNGFASLLGNEQYNNRRTSAAWRVVSDDASDYDGGCAVWANYTEPYGDTEIAYTIMEGDETSVNMPKVSLKGATKPTLFFDLNSLVGNEASLQVVIQTPDGSDNIEAEYDLRETTENGWTRKAIDLSSYAGERFVIVKFNGVAHGSKVLIGVDNINLIDQYERNMSAIDIKAPEKMVAGKTAEVKVAVQNRGTQTADKYTVELYAGSKLVDKVDMTNALATLACDTARLSLPVAINETAANLEVKAKLIFDGDLYADDDITRSATVWITPSPYGTVKDLKAENDADGNAVLTWGLPVLPEPKTITDGFESYSPFSTEMSPWTLVDMDKSLAGALQPEATYQGQGTAFAFTAFNPDWWMENMTQVNPGLAPCNGEQFAAAIYGMDADNKLVAQDNWMISPRLSGRKQRISFYVMNLAAGGMAYAENFDVLYSTEGTDIENFVKIDSYKADGTVSYNEGANWKYVTVEIPEGARHFAIRHNTPKRNAYIFGIDDVKYEQLAVGADDNITEYVVYRDGVQLARVAGDAHTYTDNSGEKGTHVYNVTVVYTSADKDTNESGFSNDATVTTSAIDAVEGESSFDVTTLGGVRMKKGAKNLNGLKKDVYIVNGKKRVLK
;
A
#
# COMPACT_ATOMS: atom_id res chain seq x y z
N VAL A 1 -53.33 13.84 0.28
CA VAL A 1 -54.70 13.56 0.80
C VAL A 1 -55.72 14.13 -0.20
N MET A 2 -56.75 13.38 -0.44
CA MET A 2 -57.79 13.72 -1.38
C MET A 2 -59.14 13.41 -0.70
N ALA A 3 -60.10 14.31 -0.81
CA ALA A 3 -61.45 14.08 -0.32
C ALA A 3 -62.34 13.49 -1.46
N LYS A 4 -63.14 12.48 -1.13
CA LYS A 4 -64.09 11.85 -2.06
C LYS A 4 -65.47 11.92 -1.48
N SER A 5 -66.42 12.42 -2.27
CA SER A 5 -67.85 12.47 -1.95
C SER A 5 -68.69 11.88 -3.09
N GLU A 6 -69.96 11.74 -2.89
CA GLU A 6 -70.90 11.28 -3.95
C GLU A 6 -70.94 12.21 -5.19
N GLY A 7 -70.49 13.47 -5.01
CA GLY A 7 -70.47 14.47 -6.08
C GLY A 7 -69.17 14.62 -6.83
N GLY A 8 -68.12 13.85 -6.44
CA GLY A 8 -66.78 13.93 -7.07
C GLY A 8 -65.62 13.82 -6.12
N GLN A 9 -64.42 14.05 -6.64
CA GLN A 9 -63.14 14.05 -5.93
C GLN A 9 -62.55 15.47 -5.89
N SER A 10 -61.95 15.87 -4.75
CA SER A 10 -61.14 17.08 -4.69
C SER A 10 -59.78 16.88 -5.35
N ASP A 11 -59.09 17.97 -5.66
CA ASP A 11 -57.68 17.91 -6.01
C ASP A 11 -56.85 17.28 -4.88
N CYS A 12 -55.78 16.61 -5.24
CA CYS A 12 -54.81 16.07 -4.26
C CYS A 12 -54.07 17.20 -3.57
N VAL A 13 -54.09 17.17 -2.25
CA VAL A 13 -53.19 18.00 -1.43
C VAL A 13 -52.05 17.10 -0.95
N THR A 14 -50.84 17.39 -1.38
CA THR A 14 -49.63 16.69 -0.92
C THR A 14 -49.19 17.30 0.40
N ALA A 15 -49.21 16.53 1.48
CA ALA A 15 -48.57 16.94 2.73
C ALA A 15 -47.10 16.55 2.64
N ARG A 16 -46.22 17.53 2.78
CA ARG A 16 -44.80 17.25 2.93
C ARG A 16 -44.54 16.79 4.38
N GLY A 17 -43.74 15.72 4.51
CA GLY A 17 -43.27 15.28 5.82
C GLY A 17 -42.39 16.37 6.47
N VAL A 18 -42.70 16.73 7.71
CA VAL A 18 -41.84 17.64 8.49
C VAL A 18 -41.04 16.79 9.47
N VAL A 19 -39.73 16.84 9.38
CA VAL A 19 -38.84 16.23 10.39
C VAL A 19 -39.03 17.01 11.69
N ILE A 20 -39.57 16.36 12.73
CA ILE A 20 -39.73 16.93 14.07
C ILE A 20 -38.50 16.62 14.91
N GLY A 21 -38.18 17.47 15.88
CA GLY A 21 -37.04 17.33 16.76
C GLY A 21 -36.16 18.60 16.77
N PRO A 22 -35.20 18.69 17.70
CA PRO A 22 -34.25 19.81 17.75
C PRO A 22 -33.32 19.78 16.56
N SER A 23 -32.77 20.93 16.19
CA SER A 23 -31.64 21.05 15.27
C SER A 23 -30.31 20.91 16.00
N ILE A 24 -29.31 20.34 15.35
CA ILE A 24 -27.91 20.31 15.80
C ILE A 24 -27.27 21.65 15.45
N ASN A 25 -26.43 22.21 16.31
CA ASN A 25 -25.69 23.43 16.01
C ASN A 25 -24.42 23.13 15.21
N LEU A 26 -23.90 24.14 14.50
CA LEU A 26 -22.58 24.09 13.90
C LEU A 26 -21.47 24.05 14.98
N PRO A 27 -20.34 23.39 14.74
CA PRO A 27 -20.04 22.53 13.59
C PRO A 27 -20.74 21.18 13.69
N PHE A 28 -21.24 20.67 12.56
CA PHE A 28 -21.74 19.29 12.46
C PHE A 28 -20.70 18.41 11.76
N LYS A 29 -20.42 17.23 12.33
CA LYS A 29 -19.48 16.24 11.76
C LYS A 29 -20.08 14.85 11.82
N GLU A 30 -19.88 14.05 10.76
CA GLU A 30 -20.19 12.64 10.70
C GLU A 30 -19.14 11.91 9.83
N ASN A 31 -18.58 10.85 10.38
CA ASN A 31 -17.62 9.98 9.69
C ASN A 31 -18.05 8.50 9.72
N PHE A 32 -19.29 8.22 10.06
CA PHE A 32 -19.90 6.89 10.10
C PHE A 32 -19.11 5.82 10.87
N LYS A 33 -18.21 6.21 11.75
CA LYS A 33 -17.30 5.31 12.47
C LYS A 33 -17.99 4.18 13.26
N ASN A 34 -19.23 4.37 13.66
CA ASN A 34 -20.00 3.38 14.41
C ASN A 34 -20.79 2.42 13.51
N ALA A 35 -20.57 2.46 12.19
CA ALA A 35 -21.19 1.58 11.22
C ALA A 35 -22.73 1.52 11.28
N ALA A 36 -23.39 2.64 11.59
CA ALA A 36 -24.85 2.74 11.65
C ALA A 36 -25.31 4.12 11.13
N LEU A 37 -26.47 4.17 10.51
CA LEU A 37 -27.20 5.41 10.23
C LEU A 37 -27.88 5.90 11.51
N ASP A 38 -27.09 6.11 12.56
CA ASP A 38 -27.51 6.77 13.79
C ASP A 38 -27.24 8.28 13.70
N ASN A 39 -27.09 9.00 14.79
CA ASN A 39 -26.87 10.45 14.77
C ASN A 39 -27.94 11.27 14.02
N GLY A 40 -29.12 10.70 13.77
CA GLY A 40 -30.23 11.39 13.13
C GLY A 40 -30.26 11.30 11.60
N PHE A 41 -29.37 10.54 10.97
CA PHE A 41 -29.46 10.22 9.55
C PHE A 41 -30.64 9.29 9.26
N ALA A 42 -31.24 9.46 8.09
CA ALA A 42 -32.31 8.60 7.60
C ALA A 42 -32.10 8.30 6.11
N SER A 43 -32.13 7.03 5.75
CA SER A 43 -32.17 6.59 4.36
C SER A 43 -33.61 6.55 3.85
N LEU A 44 -33.86 7.18 2.73
CA LEU A 44 -35.18 7.23 2.09
C LEU A 44 -35.09 6.71 0.67
N LEU A 45 -35.87 5.69 0.36
CA LEU A 45 -36.06 5.20 -1.01
C LEU A 45 -36.95 6.21 -1.76
N GLY A 46 -36.43 6.80 -2.85
CA GLY A 46 -37.12 7.83 -3.62
C GLY A 46 -38.23 7.33 -4.51
N ASN A 47 -38.16 6.11 -5.01
CA ASN A 47 -39.13 5.56 -5.96
C ASN A 47 -39.48 4.10 -5.61
N GLU A 48 -40.53 3.91 -4.80
CA GLU A 48 -41.12 2.59 -4.56
C GLU A 48 -41.91 2.12 -5.79
N GLN A 49 -41.24 1.71 -6.86
CA GLN A 49 -41.89 0.87 -7.84
C GLN A 49 -41.88 -0.58 -7.35
N TYR A 50 -42.92 -0.95 -6.64
CA TYR A 50 -43.25 -2.33 -6.31
C TYR A 50 -43.57 -3.11 -7.60
N ASN A 51 -42.53 -3.61 -8.26
CA ASN A 51 -42.68 -4.67 -9.24
C ASN A 51 -42.28 -6.01 -8.60
N ASN A 52 -43.24 -6.69 -8.19
CA ASN A 52 -43.50 -8.09 -7.81
C ASN A 52 -42.36 -9.10 -7.57
N ARG A 53 -41.06 -8.78 -7.67
CA ARG A 53 -39.91 -9.70 -7.39
C ARG A 53 -38.57 -9.00 -7.21
N ARG A 54 -38.50 -7.68 -7.09
CA ARG A 54 -37.27 -6.94 -6.98
C ARG A 54 -37.22 -6.20 -5.65
N THR A 55 -36.08 -6.33 -4.95
CA THR A 55 -35.77 -5.50 -3.79
C THR A 55 -34.82 -4.40 -4.24
N SER A 56 -35.22 -3.13 -4.13
CA SER A 56 -34.34 -1.98 -4.47
C SER A 56 -33.32 -1.76 -3.37
N ALA A 57 -32.05 -1.49 -3.75
CA ALA A 57 -31.00 -1.19 -2.80
C ALA A 57 -31.22 0.18 -2.16
N ALA A 58 -31.07 0.26 -0.84
CA ALA A 58 -31.07 1.49 -0.05
C ALA A 58 -29.66 1.92 0.31
N TRP A 59 -29.50 3.18 0.73
CA TRP A 59 -28.26 3.60 1.39
C TRP A 59 -28.05 2.79 2.67
N ARG A 60 -26.83 2.36 2.90
CA ARG A 60 -26.40 1.62 4.09
C ARG A 60 -25.03 2.12 4.55
N VAL A 61 -24.69 1.91 5.81
CA VAL A 61 -23.33 2.13 6.30
C VAL A 61 -22.56 0.82 6.20
N VAL A 62 -21.38 0.89 5.64
CA VAL A 62 -20.42 -0.21 5.58
C VAL A 62 -19.24 0.11 6.48
N SER A 63 -18.70 -0.92 7.14
CA SER A 63 -17.66 -0.77 8.18
C SER A 63 -16.32 -1.36 7.79
N ASP A 64 -16.18 -1.82 6.56
CA ASP A 64 -15.02 -2.59 6.13
C ASP A 64 -14.12 -1.84 5.13
N ASP A 65 -13.11 -2.56 4.61
CA ASP A 65 -11.97 -2.09 3.83
C ASP A 65 -12.31 -1.27 2.55
N ALA A 66 -13.57 -1.18 2.17
CA ALA A 66 -14.02 -0.31 1.08
C ALA A 66 -13.99 1.18 1.46
N SER A 67 -13.92 1.49 2.76
CA SER A 67 -13.66 2.84 3.24
C SER A 67 -12.16 2.97 3.51
N ASP A 68 -11.45 3.71 2.70
CA ASP A 68 -10.06 4.12 3.00
C ASP A 68 -9.94 5.01 4.26
N TYR A 69 -11.02 5.18 4.99
CA TYR A 69 -11.16 6.05 6.13
C TYR A 69 -11.57 5.27 7.38
N ASP A 70 -11.25 5.77 8.51
CA ASP A 70 -11.24 5.23 9.87
C ASP A 70 -12.50 4.50 10.39
N GLY A 71 -13.16 3.71 9.57
CA GLY A 71 -14.09 2.69 10.05
C GLY A 71 -15.53 2.75 9.60
N GLY A 72 -15.88 3.47 8.53
CA GLY A 72 -17.21 3.39 7.93
C GLY A 72 -17.51 4.50 6.95
N CYS A 73 -18.45 4.24 6.02
CA CYS A 73 -18.99 5.25 5.12
C CYS A 73 -20.45 4.91 4.77
N ALA A 74 -21.23 5.91 4.34
CA ALA A 74 -22.54 5.68 3.76
C ALA A 74 -22.40 5.30 2.28
N VAL A 75 -22.98 4.17 1.86
CA VAL A 75 -22.86 3.65 0.50
C VAL A 75 -24.21 3.35 -0.11
N TRP A 76 -24.36 3.68 -1.39
CA TRP A 76 -25.41 3.19 -2.24
C TRP A 76 -24.81 2.38 -3.39
N ALA A 77 -25.06 1.07 -3.36
CA ALA A 77 -24.58 0.08 -4.32
C ALA A 77 -25.48 -1.15 -4.29
N ASN A 78 -25.34 -2.03 -5.27
CA ASN A 78 -25.95 -3.37 -5.23
C ASN A 78 -25.34 -4.16 -4.05
N TYR A 79 -26.16 -4.99 -3.40
CA TYR A 79 -25.69 -5.87 -2.32
C TYR A 79 -26.58 -7.10 -2.15
N THR A 80 -26.06 -8.12 -1.45
CA THR A 80 -26.81 -9.30 -1.06
C THR A 80 -26.88 -9.42 0.46
N GLU A 81 -27.97 -9.97 0.97
CA GLU A 81 -28.13 -10.29 2.39
C GLU A 81 -28.54 -11.75 2.56
N PRO A 82 -27.99 -12.46 3.56
CA PRO A 82 -28.42 -13.82 3.87
C PRO A 82 -29.89 -13.87 4.28
N TYR A 83 -30.64 -14.86 3.75
CA TYR A 83 -32.01 -15.12 4.12
C TYR A 83 -32.24 -16.64 4.28
N GLY A 84 -32.07 -17.15 5.48
CA GLY A 84 -32.07 -18.60 5.75
C GLY A 84 -30.93 -19.29 5.01
N ASP A 85 -31.27 -20.27 4.16
CA ASP A 85 -30.31 -21.00 3.31
C ASP A 85 -30.15 -20.36 1.90
N THR A 86 -30.68 -19.16 1.68
CA THR A 86 -30.63 -18.41 0.43
C THR A 86 -30.16 -16.99 0.65
N GLU A 87 -29.95 -16.24 -0.43
CA GLU A 87 -29.60 -14.81 -0.39
C GLU A 87 -30.67 -13.98 -1.08
N ILE A 88 -30.93 -12.80 -0.55
CA ILE A 88 -31.76 -11.77 -1.21
C ILE A 88 -30.84 -10.75 -1.85
N ALA A 89 -30.96 -10.58 -3.16
CA ALA A 89 -30.25 -9.55 -3.89
C ALA A 89 -31.04 -8.23 -3.87
N TYR A 90 -30.38 -7.18 -3.41
CA TYR A 90 -30.85 -5.80 -3.49
C TYR A 90 -30.15 -5.13 -4.66
N THR A 91 -30.92 -4.73 -5.67
CA THR A 91 -30.37 -4.28 -6.95
C THR A 91 -30.81 -2.86 -7.29
N ILE A 92 -29.98 -2.17 -8.06
CA ILE A 92 -30.24 -0.84 -8.60
C ILE A 92 -30.48 -0.98 -10.10
N MET A 93 -31.42 -0.21 -10.64
CA MET A 93 -31.73 -0.16 -12.07
C MET A 93 -31.79 1.30 -12.53
N GLU A 94 -31.71 1.50 -13.83
CA GLU A 94 -31.94 2.81 -14.45
C GLU A 94 -33.26 3.43 -13.97
N GLY A 95 -33.21 4.68 -13.56
CA GLY A 95 -34.34 5.45 -13.02
C GLY A 95 -34.59 5.23 -11.53
N ASP A 96 -33.82 4.41 -10.82
CA ASP A 96 -33.91 4.35 -9.37
C ASP A 96 -33.30 5.62 -8.75
N GLU A 97 -33.98 6.12 -7.72
CA GLU A 97 -33.51 7.25 -6.91
C GLU A 97 -33.66 6.91 -5.43
N THR A 98 -32.68 7.30 -4.64
CA THR A 98 -32.71 7.13 -3.20
C THR A 98 -31.83 8.19 -2.52
N SER A 99 -32.20 8.57 -1.32
CA SER A 99 -31.42 9.56 -0.58
C SER A 99 -31.05 9.08 0.83
N VAL A 100 -29.87 9.50 1.29
CA VAL A 100 -29.52 9.51 2.69
C VAL A 100 -29.54 10.97 3.19
N ASN A 101 -30.24 11.22 4.29
CA ASN A 101 -30.51 12.57 4.77
C ASN A 101 -29.81 12.82 6.10
N MET A 102 -29.12 13.95 6.18
CA MET A 102 -28.58 14.45 7.44
C MET A 102 -29.71 14.83 8.41
N PRO A 103 -29.44 14.90 9.72
CA PRO A 103 -30.35 15.55 10.67
C PRO A 103 -30.48 17.03 10.35
N LYS A 104 -31.42 17.69 11.03
CA LYS A 104 -31.55 19.15 10.98
C LYS A 104 -30.31 19.82 11.55
N VAL A 105 -29.66 20.68 10.78
CA VAL A 105 -28.52 21.48 11.23
C VAL A 105 -28.92 22.94 11.21
N SER A 106 -28.76 23.63 12.37
CA SER A 106 -29.07 25.05 12.50
C SER A 106 -27.98 25.90 11.85
N LEU A 107 -28.38 26.77 10.92
CA LEU A 107 -27.49 27.79 10.37
C LEU A 107 -27.74 29.19 11.01
N LYS A 108 -28.46 29.23 12.14
CA LYS A 108 -28.74 30.46 12.84
C LYS A 108 -27.46 31.09 13.39
N GLY A 109 -27.14 32.28 12.90
CA GLY A 109 -25.93 33.00 13.27
C GLY A 109 -24.71 32.67 12.40
N ALA A 110 -24.82 31.70 11.51
CA ALA A 110 -23.79 31.43 10.51
C ALA A 110 -23.71 32.59 9.50
N THR A 111 -22.50 32.86 9.05
CA THR A 111 -22.21 33.92 8.06
C THR A 111 -21.79 33.32 6.72
N LYS A 112 -21.07 32.22 6.76
CA LYS A 112 -20.58 31.51 5.59
C LYS A 112 -20.61 29.98 5.79
N PRO A 113 -21.80 29.38 5.98
CA PRO A 113 -21.91 27.96 6.14
C PRO A 113 -21.43 27.24 4.88
N THR A 114 -20.56 26.24 5.06
CA THR A 114 -19.97 25.45 3.97
C THR A 114 -20.05 23.97 4.32
N LEU A 115 -20.53 23.17 3.38
CA LEU A 115 -20.59 21.72 3.47
C LEU A 115 -19.36 21.11 2.81
N PHE A 116 -18.60 20.33 3.56
CA PHE A 116 -17.52 19.47 3.06
C PHE A 116 -17.92 18.02 3.21
N PHE A 117 -17.54 17.18 2.26
CA PHE A 117 -17.70 15.72 2.33
C PHE A 117 -16.74 15.04 1.37
N ASP A 118 -16.50 13.75 1.59
CA ASP A 118 -15.77 12.90 0.67
C ASP A 118 -16.75 12.08 -0.15
N LEU A 119 -16.52 12.02 -1.46
CA LEU A 119 -17.34 11.29 -2.44
C LEU A 119 -16.49 10.19 -3.07
N ASN A 120 -16.91 8.93 -2.91
CA ASN A 120 -16.32 7.78 -3.57
C ASN A 120 -17.09 7.41 -4.83
N SER A 121 -16.36 7.10 -5.89
CA SER A 121 -16.89 6.62 -7.15
C SER A 121 -15.89 5.71 -7.85
N LEU A 122 -16.36 4.94 -8.83
CA LEU A 122 -15.50 4.12 -9.69
C LEU A 122 -15.64 4.50 -11.16
N VAL A 123 -14.61 4.12 -11.91
CA VAL A 123 -14.63 4.21 -13.38
C VAL A 123 -15.74 3.33 -13.94
N GLY A 124 -16.52 3.89 -14.85
CA GLY A 124 -17.69 3.22 -15.44
C GLY A 124 -18.92 3.18 -14.53
N ASN A 125 -18.98 4.03 -13.51
CA ASN A 125 -20.19 4.24 -12.71
C ASN A 125 -21.35 4.74 -13.57
N GLU A 126 -22.55 4.23 -13.35
CA GLU A 126 -23.76 4.61 -14.09
C GLU A 126 -24.74 5.39 -13.19
N ALA A 127 -24.23 6.35 -12.42
CA ALA A 127 -25.04 7.16 -11.52
C ALA A 127 -24.63 8.62 -11.51
N SER A 128 -25.46 9.47 -10.91
CA SER A 128 -25.10 10.79 -10.42
C SER A 128 -25.47 10.96 -8.95
N LEU A 129 -24.73 11.83 -8.25
CA LEU A 129 -25.05 12.27 -6.89
C LEU A 129 -25.54 13.70 -6.93
N GLN A 130 -26.74 13.95 -6.45
CA GLN A 130 -27.26 15.28 -6.20
C GLN A 130 -27.17 15.61 -4.71
N VAL A 131 -26.67 16.79 -4.39
CA VAL A 131 -26.74 17.33 -3.03
C VAL A 131 -27.88 18.32 -2.96
N VAL A 132 -28.90 17.95 -2.18
CA VAL A 132 -30.15 18.70 -2.08
C VAL A 132 -30.28 19.31 -0.69
N ILE A 133 -30.59 20.60 -0.65
CA ILE A 133 -30.82 21.33 0.60
C ILE A 133 -32.31 21.55 0.81
N GLN A 134 -32.84 20.94 1.86
CA GLN A 134 -34.21 21.21 2.29
C GLN A 134 -34.26 22.31 3.32
N THR A 135 -35.04 23.34 3.03
CA THR A 135 -35.27 24.50 3.91
C THR A 135 -36.45 24.28 4.87
N PRO A 136 -36.62 25.12 5.91
CA PRO A 136 -37.67 24.95 6.92
C PRO A 136 -39.11 25.00 6.38
N ASP A 137 -39.33 25.57 5.21
CA ASP A 137 -40.64 25.56 4.53
C ASP A 137 -40.92 24.28 3.76
N GLY A 138 -39.93 23.34 3.74
CA GLY A 138 -40.01 22.07 3.06
C GLY A 138 -39.63 22.13 1.58
N SER A 139 -39.06 23.23 1.10
CA SER A 139 -38.56 23.33 -0.28
C SER A 139 -37.26 22.60 -0.41
N ASP A 140 -37.08 21.84 -1.49
CA ASP A 140 -35.89 21.11 -1.86
C ASP A 140 -35.17 21.85 -3.00
N ASN A 141 -33.89 22.19 -2.80
CA ASN A 141 -33.04 22.87 -3.79
C ASN A 141 -31.83 22.00 -4.09
N ILE A 142 -31.57 21.71 -5.35
CA ILE A 142 -30.36 21.01 -5.78
C ILE A 142 -29.23 22.04 -5.82
N GLU A 143 -28.24 21.92 -4.94
CA GLU A 143 -27.09 22.83 -4.85
C GLU A 143 -25.90 22.33 -5.67
N ALA A 144 -25.76 21.02 -5.82
CA ALA A 144 -24.73 20.42 -6.64
C ALA A 144 -25.21 19.10 -7.25
N GLU A 145 -24.70 18.80 -8.43
CA GLU A 145 -24.85 17.51 -9.09
C GLU A 145 -23.47 17.05 -9.61
N TYR A 146 -23.10 15.82 -9.27
CA TYR A 146 -21.87 15.16 -9.70
C TYR A 146 -22.23 14.01 -10.61
N ASP A 147 -21.94 14.14 -11.90
CA ASP A 147 -22.10 13.06 -12.88
C ASP A 147 -20.93 12.07 -12.73
N LEU A 148 -21.19 10.92 -12.13
CA LEU A 148 -20.16 9.93 -11.83
C LEU A 148 -19.81 9.05 -13.04
N ARG A 149 -20.55 9.15 -14.14
CA ARG A 149 -20.20 8.52 -15.43
C ARG A 149 -18.91 9.09 -16.02
N GLU A 150 -18.54 10.32 -15.62
CA GLU A 150 -17.31 10.98 -16.02
C GLU A 150 -16.11 10.66 -15.13
N THR A 151 -16.26 9.72 -14.18
CA THR A 151 -15.18 9.32 -13.28
C THR A 151 -14.04 8.66 -14.08
N THR A 152 -12.83 9.20 -13.95
CA THR A 152 -11.63 8.73 -14.65
C THR A 152 -10.69 7.91 -13.77
N GLU A 153 -10.83 8.00 -12.44
CA GLU A 153 -10.03 7.29 -11.44
C GLU A 153 -10.94 6.81 -10.31
N ASN A 154 -10.71 5.58 -9.83
CA ASN A 154 -11.42 5.05 -8.67
C ASN A 154 -11.00 5.78 -7.40
N GLY A 155 -11.90 5.89 -6.44
CA GLY A 155 -11.60 6.33 -5.10
C GLY A 155 -12.30 7.60 -4.65
N TRP A 156 -11.76 8.17 -3.57
CA TRP A 156 -12.36 9.26 -2.83
C TRP A 156 -11.91 10.63 -3.34
N THR A 157 -12.86 11.55 -3.48
CA THR A 157 -12.60 12.96 -3.83
C THR A 157 -13.30 13.89 -2.85
N ARG A 158 -12.56 14.87 -2.30
CA ARG A 158 -13.13 15.89 -1.43
C ARG A 158 -14.00 16.86 -2.21
N LYS A 159 -15.21 17.11 -1.70
CA LYS A 159 -16.17 18.09 -2.23
C LYS A 159 -16.42 19.19 -1.23
N ALA A 160 -16.73 20.38 -1.73
CA ALA A 160 -17.11 21.54 -0.91
C ALA A 160 -18.25 22.28 -1.60
N ILE A 161 -19.28 22.67 -0.85
CA ILE A 161 -20.45 23.41 -1.32
C ILE A 161 -20.65 24.63 -0.42
N ASP A 162 -20.65 25.82 -1.00
CA ASP A 162 -20.98 27.06 -0.33
C ASP A 162 -22.48 27.16 -0.10
N LEU A 163 -22.91 27.17 1.16
CA LEU A 163 -24.30 27.30 1.57
C LEU A 163 -24.62 28.70 2.12
N SER A 164 -23.84 29.72 1.76
CA SER A 164 -24.04 31.10 2.24
C SER A 164 -25.41 31.66 1.89
N SER A 165 -26.06 31.18 0.83
CA SER A 165 -27.46 31.53 0.49
C SER A 165 -28.47 31.11 1.56
N TYR A 166 -28.11 30.16 2.43
CA TYR A 166 -28.92 29.66 3.54
C TYR A 166 -28.46 30.21 4.90
N ALA A 167 -27.49 31.14 4.91
CA ALA A 167 -26.98 31.70 6.13
C ALA A 167 -28.12 32.35 6.99
N GLY A 168 -28.15 32.02 8.26
CA GLY A 168 -29.19 32.51 9.19
C GLY A 168 -30.48 31.67 9.21
N GLU A 169 -30.61 30.68 8.33
CA GLU A 169 -31.76 29.77 8.35
C GLU A 169 -31.90 29.06 9.71
N ARG A 170 -33.15 28.85 10.13
CA ARG A 170 -33.44 28.16 11.39
C ARG A 170 -32.83 26.76 11.42
N PHE A 171 -32.87 26.07 10.31
CA PHE A 171 -32.17 24.81 10.02
C PHE A 171 -32.19 24.53 8.53
N VAL A 172 -31.28 23.65 8.12
CA VAL A 172 -31.33 22.95 6.82
C VAL A 172 -31.25 21.44 7.05
N ILE A 173 -31.73 20.64 6.07
CA ILE A 173 -31.48 19.21 5.97
C ILE A 173 -30.73 19.00 4.66
N VAL A 174 -29.53 18.46 4.73
CA VAL A 174 -28.77 18.05 3.55
C VAL A 174 -29.18 16.63 3.19
N LYS A 175 -29.47 16.42 1.91
CA LYS A 175 -29.81 15.11 1.34
C LYS A 175 -28.78 14.77 0.27
N PHE A 176 -28.18 13.60 0.38
CA PHE A 176 -27.35 13.03 -0.66
C PHE A 176 -28.22 12.08 -1.48
N ASN A 177 -28.68 12.53 -2.64
CA ASN A 177 -29.62 11.83 -3.50
C ASN A 177 -28.86 11.15 -4.65
N GLY A 178 -28.82 9.82 -4.65
CA GLY A 178 -28.30 9.02 -5.74
C GLY A 178 -29.35 8.85 -6.84
N VAL A 179 -28.97 9.05 -8.09
CA VAL A 179 -29.79 8.86 -9.29
C VAL A 179 -29.10 7.86 -10.20
N ALA A 180 -29.75 6.72 -10.48
CA ALA A 180 -29.20 5.67 -11.33
C ALA A 180 -29.54 5.93 -12.81
N HIS A 181 -28.52 5.85 -13.65
CA HIS A 181 -28.61 5.89 -15.11
C HIS A 181 -28.37 4.50 -15.75
N GLY A 182 -28.12 3.48 -14.91
CA GLY A 182 -27.93 2.09 -15.26
C GLY A 182 -27.88 1.23 -14.01
N SER A 183 -27.28 0.05 -14.10
CA SER A 183 -27.22 -0.92 -12.99
C SER A 183 -25.85 -0.97 -12.27
N LYS A 184 -24.81 -0.41 -12.88
CA LYS A 184 -23.47 -0.37 -12.31
C LYS A 184 -23.32 0.89 -11.47
N VAL A 185 -23.76 0.83 -10.22
CA VAL A 185 -23.81 1.97 -9.31
C VAL A 185 -22.98 1.69 -8.07
N LEU A 186 -22.06 2.61 -7.75
CA LEU A 186 -21.44 2.75 -6.45
C LEU A 186 -21.27 4.22 -6.12
N ILE A 187 -21.92 4.69 -5.07
CA ILE A 187 -21.75 6.02 -4.51
C ILE A 187 -21.39 5.86 -3.04
N GLY A 188 -20.23 6.35 -2.63
CA GLY A 188 -19.84 6.44 -1.22
C GLY A 188 -19.81 7.89 -0.74
N VAL A 189 -20.30 8.16 0.47
CA VAL A 189 -20.21 9.47 1.12
C VAL A 189 -19.66 9.30 2.52
N ASP A 190 -18.65 10.12 2.87
CA ASP A 190 -18.00 10.09 4.17
C ASP A 190 -17.49 11.47 4.58
N ASN A 191 -16.94 11.58 5.80
CA ASN A 191 -16.30 12.78 6.34
C ASN A 191 -17.12 14.05 6.16
N ILE A 192 -18.44 13.96 6.42
CA ILE A 192 -19.37 15.08 6.29
C ILE A 192 -19.07 16.10 7.37
N ASN A 193 -18.76 17.33 6.93
CA ASN A 193 -18.52 18.47 7.78
C ASN A 193 -19.36 19.66 7.31
N LEU A 194 -20.32 20.13 8.13
CA LEU A 194 -21.00 21.39 7.90
C LEU A 194 -20.55 22.39 8.96
N ILE A 195 -19.84 23.41 8.52
CA ILE A 195 -19.21 24.42 9.39
C ILE A 195 -19.54 25.82 8.91
N ASP A 196 -19.46 26.81 9.81
CA ASP A 196 -19.36 28.23 9.40
C ASP A 196 -17.88 28.51 9.07
N GLN A 197 -17.60 28.95 7.85
CA GLN A 197 -16.23 29.08 7.35
C GLN A 197 -15.50 30.20 8.07
N TYR A 198 -14.34 29.90 8.65
CA TYR A 198 -13.50 30.86 9.33
C TYR A 198 -12.73 31.76 8.34
N GLU A 199 -12.26 32.92 8.80
CA GLU A 199 -11.39 33.76 7.96
C GLU A 199 -10.09 33.08 7.63
N ARG A 200 -9.50 32.41 8.62
CA ARG A 200 -8.24 31.66 8.50
C ARG A 200 -8.47 30.26 8.98
N ASN A 201 -8.36 29.31 8.05
CA ASN A 201 -8.44 27.88 8.34
C ASN A 201 -7.75 27.11 7.22
N MET A 202 -6.75 26.31 7.56
CA MET A 202 -6.14 25.33 6.68
C MET A 202 -6.45 23.93 7.21
N SER A 203 -6.68 22.99 6.35
CA SER A 203 -7.03 21.60 6.71
C SER A 203 -6.05 20.60 6.10
N ALA A 204 -5.62 19.64 6.88
CA ALA A 204 -4.89 18.46 6.43
C ALA A 204 -5.91 17.38 6.02
N ILE A 205 -6.16 17.24 4.71
CA ILE A 205 -7.31 16.49 4.19
C ILE A 205 -7.02 15.03 3.86
N ASP A 206 -5.77 14.68 3.54
CA ASP A 206 -5.41 13.30 3.23
C ASP A 206 -3.92 13.04 3.40
N ILE A 207 -3.55 11.76 3.60
CA ILE A 207 -2.17 11.29 3.65
C ILE A 207 -2.05 10.01 2.83
N LYS A 208 -1.12 9.99 1.87
CA LYS A 208 -0.76 8.81 1.09
C LYS A 208 0.65 8.38 1.45
N ALA A 209 0.76 7.26 2.14
CA ALA A 209 2.00 6.59 2.51
C ALA A 209 2.06 5.21 1.82
N PRO A 210 3.24 4.62 1.61
CA PRO A 210 3.32 3.26 1.08
C PRO A 210 2.75 2.26 2.09
N GLU A 211 2.05 1.23 1.62
CA GLU A 211 1.49 0.17 2.47
C GLU A 211 2.57 -0.67 3.16
N LYS A 212 3.71 -0.87 2.47
CA LYS A 212 4.83 -1.71 2.95
C LYS A 212 6.17 -1.01 2.75
N MET A 213 7.06 -1.16 3.72
CA MET A 213 8.44 -0.69 3.65
C MET A 213 9.40 -1.71 4.27
N VAL A 214 10.64 -1.66 3.84
CA VAL A 214 11.75 -2.40 4.45
C VAL A 214 12.51 -1.46 5.40
N ALA A 215 12.88 -1.95 6.58
CA ALA A 215 13.73 -1.21 7.53
C ALA A 215 15.01 -0.71 6.84
N GLY A 216 15.45 0.51 7.18
CA GLY A 216 16.58 1.19 6.55
C GLY A 216 16.26 1.94 5.26
N LYS A 217 15.03 1.90 4.75
CA LYS A 217 14.62 2.63 3.55
C LYS A 217 13.89 3.92 3.89
N THR A 218 13.88 4.83 2.93
CA THR A 218 13.11 6.07 2.98
C THR A 218 12.11 6.07 1.84
N ALA A 219 10.88 6.49 2.11
CA ALA A 219 9.84 6.63 1.10
C ALA A 219 9.25 8.04 1.09
N GLU A 220 8.68 8.44 -0.04
CA GLU A 220 7.90 9.67 -0.14
C GLU A 220 6.51 9.45 0.45
N VAL A 221 6.06 10.40 1.26
CA VAL A 221 4.68 10.52 1.76
C VAL A 221 4.09 11.80 1.21
N LYS A 222 2.88 11.72 0.66
CA LYS A 222 2.16 12.86 0.12
C LYS A 222 1.04 13.25 1.07
N VAL A 223 0.97 14.52 1.41
CA VAL A 223 -0.06 15.07 2.30
C VAL A 223 -0.84 16.12 1.53
N ALA A 224 -2.12 15.89 1.33
CA ALA A 224 -3.01 16.86 0.73
C ALA A 224 -3.50 17.84 1.78
N VAL A 225 -3.46 19.12 1.47
CA VAL A 225 -3.94 20.21 2.30
C VAL A 225 -4.91 21.09 1.53
N GLN A 226 -5.82 21.76 2.22
CA GLN A 226 -6.82 22.64 1.63
C GLN A 226 -6.97 23.91 2.45
N ASN A 227 -7.04 25.05 1.77
CA ASN A 227 -7.46 26.28 2.41
C ASN A 227 -8.98 26.31 2.55
N ARG A 228 -9.48 26.11 3.75
CA ARG A 228 -10.92 26.19 4.12
C ARG A 228 -11.32 27.54 4.68
N GLY A 229 -10.37 28.46 4.78
CA GLY A 229 -10.62 29.83 5.19
C GLY A 229 -11.14 30.70 4.06
N THR A 230 -11.66 31.90 4.40
CA THR A 230 -12.12 32.89 3.43
C THR A 230 -10.97 33.77 2.92
N GLN A 231 -9.83 33.79 3.64
CA GLN A 231 -8.62 34.50 3.26
C GLN A 231 -7.62 33.57 2.59
N THR A 232 -6.82 34.10 1.65
CA THR A 232 -5.73 33.35 1.04
C THR A 232 -4.69 32.97 2.10
N ALA A 233 -4.28 31.71 2.10
CA ALA A 233 -3.19 31.18 2.91
C ALA A 233 -1.90 31.20 2.10
N ASP A 234 -0.83 31.79 2.61
CA ASP A 234 0.42 32.02 1.87
C ASP A 234 1.67 31.39 2.51
N LYS A 235 1.57 30.94 3.75
CA LYS A 235 2.64 30.29 4.50
C LYS A 235 2.07 29.32 5.50
N TYR A 236 2.46 28.06 5.40
CA TYR A 236 2.08 27.01 6.33
C TYR A 236 3.14 25.90 6.33
N THR A 237 3.21 25.13 7.39
CA THR A 237 4.16 24.03 7.55
C THR A 237 3.39 22.72 7.65
N VAL A 238 3.86 21.68 6.99
CA VAL A 238 3.34 20.33 7.15
C VAL A 238 4.41 19.49 7.85
N GLU A 239 4.06 18.91 8.98
CA GLU A 239 4.90 18.04 9.80
C GLU A 239 4.45 16.59 9.64
N LEU A 240 5.39 15.66 9.43
CA LEU A 240 5.14 14.23 9.33
C LEU A 240 5.57 13.53 10.62
N TYR A 241 4.68 12.73 11.18
CA TYR A 241 4.93 11.96 12.40
C TYR A 241 4.85 10.46 12.11
N ALA A 242 5.83 9.72 12.65
CA ALA A 242 5.80 8.27 12.75
C ALA A 242 5.57 7.91 14.23
N GLY A 243 4.37 7.41 14.55
CA GLY A 243 3.89 7.33 15.92
C GLY A 243 3.82 8.73 16.56
N SER A 244 4.60 8.94 17.63
CA SER A 244 4.74 10.25 18.30
C SER A 244 5.97 11.04 17.85
N LYS A 245 6.83 10.48 17.02
CA LYS A 245 8.09 11.09 16.61
C LYS A 245 7.91 11.92 15.34
N LEU A 246 8.30 13.21 15.37
CA LEU A 246 8.46 14.02 14.17
C LEU A 246 9.62 13.45 13.33
N VAL A 247 9.34 13.10 12.08
CA VAL A 247 10.34 12.49 11.17
C VAL A 247 10.73 13.39 10.01
N ASP A 248 9.83 14.27 9.57
CA ASP A 248 10.12 15.27 8.54
C ASP A 248 9.15 16.45 8.63
N LYS A 249 9.51 17.57 8.01
CA LYS A 249 8.63 18.74 7.85
C LYS A 249 9.00 19.54 6.63
N VAL A 250 8.01 20.17 6.04
CA VAL A 250 8.17 21.04 4.88
C VAL A 250 7.42 22.35 5.06
N ASP A 251 8.10 23.46 4.77
CA ASP A 251 7.49 24.79 4.74
C ASP A 251 6.95 25.07 3.35
N MET A 252 5.65 25.31 3.25
CA MET A 252 4.93 25.60 2.02
C MET A 252 4.77 27.10 1.87
N THR A 253 5.06 27.63 0.70
CA THR A 253 5.02 29.07 0.40
C THR A 253 4.10 29.44 -0.75
N ASN A 254 3.41 28.45 -1.33
CA ASN A 254 2.42 28.69 -2.36
C ASN A 254 1.19 29.37 -1.77
N ALA A 255 0.74 30.44 -2.39
CA ALA A 255 -0.50 31.08 -2.00
C ALA A 255 -1.69 30.24 -2.43
N LEU A 256 -2.51 29.80 -1.46
CA LEU A 256 -3.73 29.05 -1.69
C LEU A 256 -4.95 29.94 -1.52
N ALA A 257 -5.71 30.12 -2.60
CA ALA A 257 -7.01 30.73 -2.53
C ALA A 257 -7.99 29.87 -1.71
N THR A 258 -9.13 30.45 -1.33
CA THR A 258 -10.23 29.72 -0.68
C THR A 258 -10.58 28.44 -1.47
N LEU A 259 -10.70 27.32 -0.77
CA LEU A 259 -11.00 25.98 -1.29
C LEU A 259 -9.93 25.36 -2.20
N ALA A 260 -8.85 26.07 -2.50
CA ALA A 260 -7.73 25.51 -3.26
C ALA A 260 -6.97 24.48 -2.41
N CYS A 261 -6.48 23.45 -3.09
CA CYS A 261 -5.69 22.37 -2.51
C CYS A 261 -4.23 22.47 -2.95
N ASP A 262 -3.33 21.94 -2.12
CA ASP A 262 -1.92 21.72 -2.44
C ASP A 262 -1.47 20.35 -1.89
N THR A 263 -0.31 19.88 -2.34
CA THR A 263 0.24 18.60 -1.88
C THR A 263 1.67 18.79 -1.37
N ALA A 264 1.83 18.60 -0.07
CA ALA A 264 3.15 18.54 0.55
C ALA A 264 3.78 17.16 0.32
N ARG A 265 5.09 17.13 0.00
CA ARG A 265 5.88 15.91 -0.18
C ARG A 265 6.90 15.83 0.93
N LEU A 266 6.85 14.77 1.71
CA LEU A 266 7.69 14.55 2.88
C LEU A 266 8.38 13.19 2.77
N SER A 267 9.47 13.05 3.50
CA SER A 267 10.26 11.82 3.55
C SER A 267 9.94 11.05 4.82
N LEU A 268 9.60 9.78 4.68
CA LEU A 268 9.44 8.83 5.78
C LEU A 268 10.68 7.94 5.87
N PRO A 269 11.68 8.26 6.69
CA PRO A 269 12.80 7.39 6.94
C PRO A 269 12.40 6.32 7.96
N VAL A 270 12.62 5.05 7.63
CA VAL A 270 12.46 3.93 8.56
C VAL A 270 13.84 3.52 9.06
N ALA A 271 14.04 3.52 10.37
CA ALA A 271 15.32 3.14 10.95
C ALA A 271 15.67 1.69 10.58
N ILE A 272 16.98 1.41 10.39
CA ILE A 272 17.44 0.07 10.00
C ILE A 272 17.17 -0.99 11.09
N ASN A 273 17.07 -0.56 12.33
CA ASN A 273 16.75 -1.39 13.50
C ASN A 273 15.26 -1.30 13.89
N GLU A 274 14.39 -0.77 13.02
CA GLU A 274 12.97 -0.73 13.30
C GLU A 274 12.39 -2.16 13.35
N THR A 275 11.70 -2.46 14.44
CA THR A 275 11.11 -3.77 14.70
C THR A 275 9.59 -3.74 14.77
N ALA A 276 8.99 -2.56 14.69
CA ALA A 276 7.54 -2.42 14.66
C ALA A 276 6.98 -3.03 13.38
N ALA A 277 6.06 -3.97 13.51
CA ALA A 277 5.39 -4.57 12.35
C ALA A 277 4.49 -3.54 11.64
N ASN A 278 3.83 -2.66 12.39
CA ASN A 278 2.94 -1.61 11.90
C ASN A 278 3.42 -0.26 12.42
N LEU A 279 3.71 0.65 11.51
CA LEU A 279 4.09 2.02 11.82
C LEU A 279 2.91 2.94 11.48
N GLU A 280 2.32 3.57 12.47
CA GLU A 280 1.30 4.61 12.25
C GLU A 280 1.98 5.91 11.81
N VAL A 281 1.51 6.45 10.70
CA VAL A 281 2.02 7.69 10.10
C VAL A 281 0.88 8.68 9.98
N LYS A 282 1.08 9.90 10.47
CA LYS A 282 0.11 11.00 10.34
C LYS A 282 0.82 12.32 10.08
N ALA A 283 0.12 13.24 9.47
CA ALA A 283 0.62 14.59 9.27
C ALA A 283 -0.14 15.59 10.12
N LYS A 284 0.57 16.64 10.51
CA LYS A 284 0.01 17.81 11.18
C LYS A 284 0.34 19.06 10.39
N LEU A 285 -0.68 19.84 10.13
CA LEU A 285 -0.58 21.16 9.54
C LEU A 285 -0.36 22.21 10.62
N ILE A 286 0.50 23.17 10.35
CA ILE A 286 0.76 24.34 11.22
C ILE A 286 0.52 25.59 10.36
N PHE A 287 -0.52 26.33 10.68
CA PHE A 287 -0.87 27.59 10.03
C PHE A 287 -1.06 28.69 11.07
N ASP A 288 -0.30 29.78 10.96
CA ASP A 288 -0.37 30.86 11.95
C ASP A 288 -1.74 31.55 11.92
N GLY A 289 -2.36 31.66 13.08
CA GLY A 289 -3.69 32.23 13.24
C GLY A 289 -4.81 31.35 12.69
N ASP A 290 -4.61 30.05 12.57
CA ASP A 290 -5.68 29.10 12.30
C ASP A 290 -6.76 29.20 13.40
N LEU A 291 -8.02 29.31 12.98
CA LEU A 291 -9.16 29.47 13.88
C LEU A 291 -9.91 28.16 14.15
N TYR A 292 -9.50 27.06 13.48
CA TYR A 292 -10.16 25.77 13.62
C TYR A 292 -9.17 24.60 13.53
N ALA A 293 -8.49 24.33 14.63
CA ALA A 293 -7.40 23.36 14.73
C ALA A 293 -7.85 21.88 14.72
N ASP A 294 -9.16 21.60 14.70
CA ASP A 294 -9.67 20.21 14.71
C ASP A 294 -9.45 19.48 13.39
N ASP A 295 -9.17 20.18 12.29
CA ASP A 295 -8.88 19.61 10.97
C ASP A 295 -7.42 19.78 10.51
N ASP A 296 -6.54 20.12 11.47
CA ASP A 296 -5.09 20.24 11.24
C ASP A 296 -4.35 18.91 11.15
N ILE A 297 -4.97 17.81 11.51
CA ILE A 297 -4.31 16.49 11.59
C ILE A 297 -5.01 15.53 10.62
N THR A 298 -4.21 14.86 9.78
CA THR A 298 -4.73 13.79 8.90
C THR A 298 -5.20 12.59 9.72
N ARG A 299 -6.01 11.73 9.12
CA ARG A 299 -6.13 10.34 9.56
C ARG A 299 -4.73 9.70 9.67
N SER A 300 -4.62 8.59 10.39
CA SER A 300 -3.41 7.78 10.41
C SER A 300 -3.37 6.84 9.18
N ALA A 301 -2.24 6.80 8.51
CA ALA A 301 -1.93 5.74 7.56
C ALA A 301 -1.07 4.68 8.25
N THR A 302 -1.31 3.40 7.98
CA THR A 302 -0.52 2.30 8.54
C THR A 302 0.47 1.80 7.50
N VAL A 303 1.76 1.76 7.87
CA VAL A 303 2.84 1.24 7.03
C VAL A 303 3.36 -0.06 7.65
N TRP A 304 3.28 -1.15 6.89
CA TRP A 304 3.83 -2.42 7.31
C TRP A 304 5.35 -2.44 7.13
N ILE A 305 6.09 -2.59 8.23
CA ILE A 305 7.56 -2.63 8.19
C ILE A 305 8.05 -4.08 8.24
N THR A 306 8.93 -4.42 7.30
CA THR A 306 9.64 -5.69 7.29
C THR A 306 11.13 -5.47 7.56
N PRO A 307 11.80 -6.37 8.31
CA PRO A 307 13.25 -6.30 8.47
C PRO A 307 13.96 -6.37 7.11
N SER A 308 15.18 -5.80 7.05
CA SER A 308 16.01 -5.98 5.87
C SER A 308 16.26 -7.48 5.62
N PRO A 309 16.02 -7.98 4.39
CA PRO A 309 16.21 -9.39 4.07
C PRO A 309 17.67 -9.79 3.84
N TYR A 310 18.59 -8.82 3.87
CA TYR A 310 20.01 -9.04 3.59
C TYR A 310 20.73 -9.70 4.76
N GLY A 311 21.78 -10.47 4.44
CA GLY A 311 22.62 -11.15 5.43
C GLY A 311 23.30 -10.19 6.41
N THR A 312 23.41 -10.57 7.67
CA THR A 312 23.95 -9.74 8.74
C THR A 312 25.20 -10.36 9.35
N VAL A 313 26.07 -9.53 9.89
CA VAL A 313 27.18 -9.98 10.78
C VAL A 313 26.58 -10.60 12.05
N LYS A 314 27.11 -11.74 12.48
CA LYS A 314 26.61 -12.50 13.65
C LYS A 314 27.66 -12.66 14.76
N ASP A 315 28.89 -12.24 14.53
CA ASP A 315 30.02 -12.47 15.41
C ASP A 315 30.74 -11.17 15.80
N LEU A 316 30.05 -10.04 15.82
CA LEU A 316 30.59 -8.76 16.27
C LEU A 316 31.07 -8.87 17.72
N LYS A 317 32.30 -8.45 17.96
CA LYS A 317 32.93 -8.33 19.28
C LYS A 317 33.43 -6.90 19.51
N ALA A 318 33.40 -6.49 20.76
CA ALA A 318 33.91 -5.19 21.20
C ALA A 318 34.80 -5.38 22.42
N GLU A 319 36.04 -4.92 22.36
CA GLU A 319 37.03 -5.00 23.43
C GLU A 319 37.70 -3.63 23.59
N ASN A 320 38.26 -3.37 24.77
CA ASN A 320 39.06 -2.15 24.95
C ASN A 320 40.51 -2.40 24.51
N ASP A 321 41.09 -1.44 23.79
CA ASP A 321 42.54 -1.38 23.57
C ASP A 321 43.28 -0.89 24.83
N ALA A 322 44.61 -0.77 24.71
CA ALA A 322 45.46 -0.31 25.82
C ALA A 322 45.16 1.14 26.25
N ASP A 323 44.59 1.94 25.36
CA ASP A 323 44.28 3.35 25.59
C ASP A 323 42.84 3.53 26.08
N GLY A 324 42.06 2.44 26.16
CA GLY A 324 40.68 2.42 26.64
C GLY A 324 39.63 2.73 25.55
N ASN A 325 40.04 2.74 24.28
CA ASN A 325 39.11 2.88 23.17
C ASN A 325 38.41 1.55 22.87
N ALA A 326 37.20 1.61 22.33
CA ALA A 326 36.48 0.42 21.88
C ALA A 326 37.02 -0.05 20.53
N VAL A 327 37.56 -1.26 20.49
CA VAL A 327 37.96 -1.94 19.24
C VAL A 327 36.91 -2.97 18.89
N LEU A 328 36.32 -2.81 17.73
CA LEU A 328 35.32 -3.70 17.16
C LEU A 328 35.97 -4.65 16.16
N THR A 329 35.57 -5.91 16.16
CA THR A 329 36.01 -6.91 15.17
C THR A 329 34.82 -7.77 14.76
N TRP A 330 34.76 -8.14 13.48
CA TRP A 330 33.68 -8.97 12.92
C TRP A 330 34.16 -9.81 11.74
N GLY A 331 33.41 -10.87 11.42
CA GLY A 331 33.62 -11.70 10.25
C GLY A 331 32.70 -11.30 9.07
N LEU A 332 32.65 -12.19 8.08
CA LEU A 332 31.73 -12.01 6.96
C LEU A 332 30.27 -12.15 7.41
N PRO A 333 29.33 -11.48 6.74
CA PRO A 333 27.91 -11.63 7.05
C PRO A 333 27.43 -13.05 6.75
N VAL A 334 26.48 -13.50 7.53
CA VAL A 334 25.77 -14.76 7.30
C VAL A 334 24.57 -14.46 6.39
N LEU A 335 24.62 -14.96 5.16
CA LEU A 335 23.51 -14.84 4.23
C LEU A 335 22.28 -15.61 4.73
N PRO A 336 21.08 -15.14 4.42
CA PRO A 336 19.87 -15.90 4.71
C PRO A 336 19.86 -17.22 3.91
N GLU A 337 19.13 -18.21 4.40
CA GLU A 337 18.92 -19.44 3.63
C GLU A 337 18.09 -19.14 2.36
N PRO A 338 18.35 -19.83 1.25
CA PRO A 338 17.51 -19.78 0.08
C PRO A 338 16.06 -20.09 0.42
N LYS A 339 15.12 -19.39 -0.20
CA LYS A 339 13.69 -19.56 0.06
C LYS A 339 13.00 -20.28 -1.09
N THR A 340 12.11 -21.20 -0.74
CA THR A 340 11.15 -21.73 -1.70
C THR A 340 10.06 -20.68 -1.94
N ILE A 341 9.92 -20.28 -3.20
CA ILE A 341 8.90 -19.34 -3.68
C ILE A 341 7.83 -20.15 -4.42
N THR A 342 6.59 -19.74 -4.29
CA THR A 342 5.50 -20.12 -5.20
C THR A 342 4.96 -18.81 -5.77
N ASP A 343 5.04 -18.65 -7.09
CA ASP A 343 4.51 -17.50 -7.80
C ASP A 343 3.23 -17.92 -8.53
N GLY A 344 2.09 -17.44 -8.04
CA GLY A 344 0.76 -17.59 -8.65
C GLY A 344 0.36 -16.36 -9.46
N PHE A 345 1.30 -15.45 -9.73
CA PHE A 345 1.13 -14.25 -10.55
C PHE A 345 0.16 -13.20 -10.00
N GLU A 346 -0.36 -13.36 -8.79
CA GLU A 346 -1.34 -12.46 -8.15
C GLU A 346 -0.81 -11.05 -7.83
N SER A 347 0.50 -10.89 -7.76
CA SER A 347 1.15 -9.62 -7.44
C SER A 347 1.31 -8.68 -8.64
N TYR A 348 1.02 -9.14 -9.84
CA TYR A 348 1.16 -8.34 -11.06
C TYR A 348 -0.17 -7.68 -11.43
N SER A 349 -0.11 -6.50 -12.07
CA SER A 349 -1.32 -5.87 -12.58
C SER A 349 -1.96 -6.76 -13.67
N PRO A 350 -3.29 -6.87 -13.72
CA PRO A 350 -3.98 -7.60 -14.76
C PRO A 350 -3.51 -7.19 -16.16
N PHE A 351 -3.24 -8.18 -17.01
CA PHE A 351 -2.71 -8.04 -18.37
C PHE A 351 -1.34 -7.36 -18.49
N SER A 352 -0.58 -7.25 -17.39
CA SER A 352 0.82 -6.82 -17.47
C SER A 352 1.64 -7.79 -18.32
N THR A 353 2.43 -7.25 -19.24
CA THR A 353 3.45 -7.99 -20.02
C THR A 353 4.85 -7.82 -19.43
N GLU A 354 4.97 -7.12 -18.31
CA GLU A 354 6.17 -6.97 -17.51
C GLU A 354 5.93 -7.61 -16.14
N MET A 355 6.55 -8.77 -15.91
CA MET A 355 6.38 -9.54 -14.68
C MET A 355 7.71 -9.70 -13.93
N SER A 356 8.41 -8.58 -13.67
CA SER A 356 9.62 -8.62 -12.84
C SER A 356 9.34 -9.30 -11.48
N PRO A 357 10.18 -10.23 -11.01
CA PRO A 357 11.56 -10.52 -11.47
C PRO A 357 11.71 -11.60 -12.56
N TRP A 358 10.64 -12.04 -13.20
CA TRP A 358 10.71 -12.89 -14.39
C TRP A 358 11.26 -12.12 -15.59
N THR A 359 12.08 -12.78 -16.42
CA THR A 359 12.50 -12.24 -17.72
C THR A 359 11.65 -12.88 -18.81
N LEU A 360 10.90 -12.07 -19.55
CA LEU A 360 10.03 -12.50 -20.62
C LEU A 360 10.69 -12.16 -21.98
N VAL A 361 10.82 -13.15 -22.87
CA VAL A 361 11.42 -12.94 -24.17
C VAL A 361 10.50 -13.48 -25.26
N ASP A 362 10.02 -12.60 -26.11
CA ASP A 362 9.24 -12.91 -27.30
C ASP A 362 10.17 -13.01 -28.51
N MET A 363 10.36 -14.24 -29.04
CA MET A 363 11.25 -14.51 -30.16
C MET A 363 10.52 -14.52 -31.50
N ASP A 364 9.23 -14.80 -31.50
CA ASP A 364 8.44 -14.86 -32.74
C ASP A 364 7.87 -13.49 -33.16
N LYS A 365 7.80 -12.54 -32.24
CA LYS A 365 7.30 -11.16 -32.46
C LYS A 365 5.90 -11.10 -33.06
N SER A 366 5.12 -12.16 -32.89
CA SER A 366 3.77 -12.22 -33.42
C SER A 366 2.80 -11.38 -32.59
N LEU A 367 1.74 -10.92 -33.24
CA LEU A 367 0.70 -10.12 -32.58
C LEU A 367 -0.31 -11.05 -31.93
N ALA A 368 -0.55 -10.88 -30.65
CA ALA A 368 -1.48 -11.69 -29.88
C ALA A 368 -2.90 -11.67 -30.48
N GLY A 369 -3.43 -12.84 -30.75
CA GLY A 369 -4.73 -13.01 -31.40
C GLY A 369 -5.93 -12.76 -30.49
N ALA A 370 -7.11 -12.66 -31.09
CA ALA A 370 -8.36 -12.52 -30.36
C ALA A 370 -8.81 -13.85 -29.75
N LEU A 371 -9.04 -13.90 -28.45
CA LEU A 371 -9.55 -15.09 -27.77
C LEU A 371 -11.05 -15.30 -27.99
N GLN A 372 -11.79 -14.20 -28.22
CA GLN A 372 -13.20 -14.24 -28.62
C GLN A 372 -13.52 -13.12 -29.61
N PRO A 373 -14.48 -13.33 -30.55
CA PRO A 373 -14.81 -12.31 -31.56
C PRO A 373 -15.42 -11.03 -30.99
N GLU A 374 -16.03 -11.11 -29.82
CA GLU A 374 -16.91 -10.06 -29.27
C GLU A 374 -16.29 -9.30 -28.08
N ALA A 375 -15.13 -9.72 -27.60
CA ALA A 375 -14.45 -9.08 -26.50
C ALA A 375 -12.93 -8.98 -26.72
N THR A 376 -12.40 -7.79 -26.51
CA THR A 376 -10.98 -7.52 -26.55
C THR A 376 -10.40 -7.53 -25.15
N TYR A 377 -9.17 -8.02 -24.97
CA TYR A 377 -8.40 -7.90 -23.74
C TYR A 377 -7.27 -6.88 -23.91
N GLN A 378 -6.78 -6.36 -22.82
CA GLN A 378 -5.66 -5.42 -22.86
C GLN A 378 -4.40 -6.10 -23.43
N GLY A 379 -3.78 -5.49 -24.45
CA GLY A 379 -2.62 -6.05 -25.16
C GLY A 379 -2.97 -6.91 -26.39
N GLN A 380 -4.25 -7.19 -26.69
CA GLN A 380 -4.64 -7.85 -27.93
C GLN A 380 -4.13 -7.07 -29.16
N GLY A 381 -3.56 -7.77 -30.12
CA GLY A 381 -2.97 -7.15 -31.31
C GLY A 381 -1.59 -6.52 -31.09
N THR A 382 -0.97 -6.74 -29.94
CA THR A 382 0.42 -6.35 -29.67
C THR A 382 1.30 -7.59 -29.50
N ALA A 383 2.62 -7.42 -29.62
CA ALA A 383 3.58 -8.50 -29.45
C ALA A 383 4.03 -8.59 -27.97
N PHE A 384 3.95 -9.77 -27.38
CA PHE A 384 4.45 -10.07 -26.04
C PHE A 384 4.65 -11.59 -25.87
N ALA A 385 5.53 -11.99 -24.96
CA ALA A 385 5.76 -13.41 -24.67
C ALA A 385 4.65 -13.99 -23.77
N PHE A 386 4.42 -13.38 -22.60
CA PHE A 386 3.42 -13.74 -21.61
C PHE A 386 2.75 -12.49 -21.04
N THR A 387 1.54 -12.67 -20.54
CA THR A 387 0.79 -11.64 -19.81
C THR A 387 0.18 -12.22 -18.52
N ALA A 388 0.04 -11.41 -17.48
CA ALA A 388 -0.70 -11.79 -16.27
C ALA A 388 -2.20 -11.77 -16.59
N PHE A 389 -2.75 -12.90 -16.99
CA PHE A 389 -4.10 -13.02 -17.49
C PHE A 389 -5.10 -13.15 -16.34
N ASN A 390 -5.97 -12.16 -16.19
CA ASN A 390 -7.05 -12.17 -15.22
C ASN A 390 -8.38 -12.36 -15.95
N PRO A 391 -9.02 -13.55 -15.85
CA PRO A 391 -10.26 -13.84 -16.55
C PRO A 391 -11.42 -12.97 -16.11
N ASP A 392 -11.55 -12.65 -14.83
CA ASP A 392 -12.66 -11.89 -14.29
C ASP A 392 -12.61 -10.45 -14.76
N TRP A 393 -11.42 -9.84 -14.80
CA TRP A 393 -11.23 -8.49 -15.31
C TRP A 393 -11.54 -8.37 -16.82
N TRP A 394 -11.29 -9.44 -17.59
CA TRP A 394 -11.65 -9.49 -19.00
C TRP A 394 -13.16 -9.73 -19.21
N MET A 395 -13.79 -10.48 -18.30
CA MET A 395 -15.18 -10.91 -18.40
C MET A 395 -16.20 -9.92 -17.82
N GLU A 396 -15.78 -8.85 -17.17
CA GLU A 396 -16.68 -7.77 -16.69
C GLU A 396 -17.61 -7.21 -17.79
N ASN A 397 -17.21 -7.36 -19.05
CA ASN A 397 -17.99 -6.91 -20.21
C ASN A 397 -18.67 -8.07 -20.98
N MET A 398 -18.70 -9.29 -20.44
CA MET A 398 -19.21 -10.47 -21.13
C MET A 398 -20.37 -11.13 -20.39
N THR A 399 -21.39 -11.53 -21.16
CA THR A 399 -22.59 -12.19 -20.63
C THR A 399 -22.40 -13.66 -20.25
N GLN A 400 -21.25 -14.27 -20.54
CA GLN A 400 -20.91 -15.65 -20.17
C GLN A 400 -19.41 -15.81 -19.89
N VAL A 401 -19.10 -16.28 -18.69
CA VAL A 401 -17.77 -16.68 -18.24
C VAL A 401 -17.38 -17.99 -18.94
N ASN A 402 -16.18 -18.06 -19.55
CA ASN A 402 -15.63 -19.33 -20.01
C ASN A 402 -14.94 -20.05 -18.83
N PRO A 403 -15.56 -21.06 -18.22
CA PRO A 403 -14.96 -21.75 -17.07
C PRO A 403 -13.63 -22.44 -17.38
N GLY A 404 -13.33 -22.67 -18.67
CA GLY A 404 -12.05 -23.22 -19.11
C GLY A 404 -10.86 -22.28 -18.95
N LEU A 405 -11.08 -21.01 -18.61
CA LEU A 405 -10.04 -20.01 -18.35
C LEU A 405 -9.83 -19.70 -16.87
N ALA A 406 -10.50 -20.41 -15.96
CA ALA A 406 -10.30 -20.19 -14.54
C ALA A 406 -8.84 -20.46 -14.13
N PRO A 407 -8.19 -19.62 -13.29
CA PRO A 407 -6.86 -19.88 -12.73
C PRO A 407 -6.81 -21.22 -11.99
N CYS A 408 -5.62 -21.77 -11.78
CA CYS A 408 -5.46 -22.94 -10.91
C CYS A 408 -5.76 -22.57 -9.45
N ASN A 409 -5.22 -21.46 -9.02
CA ASN A 409 -5.50 -20.82 -7.74
C ASN A 409 -5.57 -19.30 -7.95
N GLY A 410 -6.16 -18.56 -7.00
CA GLY A 410 -6.24 -17.10 -7.06
C GLY A 410 -7.16 -16.57 -8.16
N GLU A 411 -6.78 -15.42 -8.72
CA GLU A 411 -7.59 -14.65 -9.68
C GLU A 411 -6.95 -14.58 -11.08
N GLN A 412 -5.66 -14.88 -11.22
CA GLN A 412 -4.93 -14.76 -12.48
C GLN A 412 -3.81 -15.78 -12.64
N PHE A 413 -3.27 -15.89 -13.86
CA PHE A 413 -2.17 -16.79 -14.22
C PHE A 413 -1.33 -16.19 -15.35
N ALA A 414 -0.12 -16.68 -15.59
CA ALA A 414 0.68 -16.27 -16.75
C ALA A 414 0.17 -16.96 -18.03
N ALA A 415 -0.15 -16.19 -19.06
CA ALA A 415 -0.65 -16.71 -20.34
C ALA A 415 0.21 -16.26 -21.52
N ALA A 416 0.56 -17.24 -22.39
CA ALA A 416 0.99 -16.98 -23.77
C ALA A 416 -0.19 -17.24 -24.70
N ILE A 417 -0.50 -16.26 -25.54
CA ILE A 417 -1.66 -16.29 -26.44
C ILE A 417 -1.16 -16.49 -27.86
N TYR A 418 -1.89 -17.26 -28.67
CA TYR A 418 -1.51 -17.51 -30.05
C TYR A 418 -1.26 -16.21 -30.82
N GLY A 419 -0.29 -16.22 -31.70
CA GLY A 419 0.13 -15.06 -32.45
C GLY A 419 -0.17 -15.12 -33.95
N MET A 420 -0.32 -13.94 -34.54
CA MET A 420 -0.50 -13.71 -35.95
C MET A 420 0.55 -12.76 -36.51
N ASP A 421 0.91 -12.92 -37.77
CA ASP A 421 1.73 -11.96 -38.50
C ASP A 421 0.88 -10.75 -38.96
N ALA A 422 1.54 -9.75 -39.56
CA ALA A 422 0.89 -8.53 -40.04
C ALA A 422 -0.19 -8.79 -41.14
N ASP A 423 -0.17 -9.99 -41.78
CA ASP A 423 -1.16 -10.41 -42.75
C ASP A 423 -2.30 -11.25 -42.11
N ASN A 424 -2.41 -11.26 -40.80
CA ASN A 424 -3.36 -12.08 -40.00
C ASN A 424 -3.20 -13.61 -40.23
N LYS A 425 -1.99 -14.09 -40.50
CA LYS A 425 -1.72 -15.52 -40.59
C LYS A 425 -1.11 -16.00 -39.28
N LEU A 426 -1.59 -17.16 -38.81
CA LEU A 426 -1.06 -17.82 -37.63
C LEU A 426 0.46 -18.06 -37.74
N VAL A 427 1.18 -17.81 -36.63
CA VAL A 427 2.64 -18.01 -36.51
C VAL A 427 2.91 -19.16 -35.54
N ALA A 428 4.05 -19.83 -35.68
CA ALA A 428 4.54 -20.78 -34.69
C ALA A 428 5.06 -19.97 -33.48
N GLN A 429 4.75 -20.44 -32.28
CA GLN A 429 5.09 -19.71 -31.06
C GLN A 429 6.54 -19.95 -30.64
N ASP A 430 7.21 -18.94 -30.13
CA ASP A 430 8.51 -19.02 -29.47
C ASP A 430 8.63 -17.97 -28.36
N ASN A 431 7.94 -18.25 -27.27
CA ASN A 431 7.80 -17.35 -26.12
C ASN A 431 8.50 -17.94 -24.90
N TRP A 432 9.35 -17.16 -24.26
CA TRP A 432 10.17 -17.59 -23.14
C TRP A 432 9.78 -16.90 -21.85
N MET A 433 9.66 -17.69 -20.79
CA MET A 433 9.50 -17.25 -19.43
C MET A 433 10.68 -17.76 -18.61
N ILE A 434 11.63 -16.86 -18.30
CA ILE A 434 12.89 -17.19 -17.63
C ILE A 434 12.78 -16.83 -16.16
N SER A 435 13.12 -17.77 -15.29
CA SER A 435 12.99 -17.62 -13.85
C SER A 435 13.89 -16.54 -13.28
N PRO A 436 13.52 -15.97 -12.13
CA PRO A 436 14.46 -15.27 -11.26
C PRO A 436 15.65 -16.17 -10.90
N ARG A 437 16.66 -15.58 -10.27
CA ARG A 437 17.90 -16.25 -9.89
C ARG A 437 17.64 -17.41 -8.93
N LEU A 438 18.05 -18.62 -9.30
CA LEU A 438 17.92 -19.84 -8.48
C LEU A 438 19.02 -19.92 -7.41
N SER A 439 18.78 -20.72 -6.38
CA SER A 439 19.75 -21.00 -5.30
C SER A 439 21.05 -21.63 -5.76
N GLY A 440 21.07 -22.22 -6.97
CA GLY A 440 22.20 -22.99 -7.49
C GLY A 440 22.27 -24.42 -6.94
N ARG A 441 21.44 -24.76 -5.95
CA ARG A 441 21.32 -26.14 -5.44
C ARG A 441 20.54 -26.99 -6.43
N LYS A 442 20.83 -28.30 -6.49
CA LYS A 442 19.95 -29.24 -7.18
C LYS A 442 18.57 -29.17 -6.56
N GLN A 443 17.54 -28.92 -7.37
CA GLN A 443 16.18 -28.73 -6.88
C GLN A 443 15.14 -29.31 -7.82
N ARG A 444 13.94 -29.51 -7.30
CA ARG A 444 12.76 -29.86 -8.08
C ARG A 444 11.86 -28.64 -8.17
N ILE A 445 11.66 -28.13 -9.38
CA ILE A 445 10.64 -27.13 -9.66
C ILE A 445 9.31 -27.80 -9.94
N SER A 446 8.21 -27.10 -9.71
CA SER A 446 6.87 -27.56 -10.07
C SER A 446 6.00 -26.39 -10.47
N PHE A 447 5.04 -26.64 -11.33
CA PHE A 447 4.06 -25.64 -11.79
C PHE A 447 2.85 -26.34 -12.40
N TYR A 448 1.77 -25.60 -12.56
CA TYR A 448 0.62 -26.05 -13.31
C TYR A 448 0.66 -25.47 -14.72
N VAL A 449 0.19 -26.25 -15.70
CA VAL A 449 0.03 -25.80 -17.09
C VAL A 449 -1.37 -26.09 -17.59
N MET A 450 -1.86 -25.23 -18.45
CA MET A 450 -3.17 -25.35 -19.05
C MET A 450 -3.10 -25.12 -20.56
N ASN A 451 -3.96 -25.82 -21.30
CA ASN A 451 -4.35 -25.50 -22.66
C ASN A 451 -5.87 -25.35 -22.74
N LEU A 452 -6.36 -24.50 -23.63
CA LEU A 452 -7.78 -24.32 -23.83
C LEU A 452 -8.29 -25.15 -25.02
N ALA A 453 -9.42 -25.82 -24.84
CA ALA A 453 -10.19 -26.42 -25.91
C ALA A 453 -11.30 -25.46 -26.37
N ALA A 454 -11.36 -25.14 -27.64
CA ALA A 454 -12.40 -24.27 -28.20
C ALA A 454 -13.14 -24.99 -29.33
N GLY A 455 -14.48 -24.88 -29.36
CA GLY A 455 -15.31 -25.42 -30.42
C GLY A 455 -15.23 -26.95 -30.61
N GLY A 456 -14.95 -27.70 -29.53
CA GLY A 456 -14.79 -29.16 -29.56
C GLY A 456 -13.43 -29.65 -30.08
N MET A 457 -12.48 -28.73 -30.31
CA MET A 457 -11.09 -29.04 -30.63
C MET A 457 -10.19 -28.72 -29.44
N ALA A 458 -9.36 -29.66 -29.02
CA ALA A 458 -8.30 -29.43 -28.05
C ALA A 458 -7.05 -28.94 -28.78
N TYR A 459 -6.57 -27.77 -28.42
CA TYR A 459 -5.31 -27.23 -28.91
C TYR A 459 -4.22 -27.68 -27.94
N ALA A 460 -3.39 -28.65 -28.38
CA ALA A 460 -2.27 -29.10 -27.55
C ALA A 460 -1.14 -28.07 -27.61
N GLU A 461 -0.82 -27.49 -26.49
CA GLU A 461 0.30 -26.54 -26.38
C GLU A 461 1.58 -27.28 -26.07
N ASN A 462 2.61 -27.02 -26.85
CA ASN A 462 3.95 -27.61 -26.65
C ASN A 462 4.82 -26.62 -25.86
N PHE A 463 5.61 -27.14 -24.95
CA PHE A 463 6.61 -26.33 -24.24
C PHE A 463 7.85 -27.14 -23.88
N ASP A 464 8.98 -26.48 -23.83
CA ASP A 464 10.23 -27.02 -23.33
C ASP A 464 10.53 -26.45 -21.95
N VAL A 465 11.18 -27.25 -21.10
CA VAL A 465 11.82 -26.77 -19.87
C VAL A 465 13.32 -26.84 -20.05
N LEU A 466 13.99 -25.71 -19.77
CA LEU A 466 15.43 -25.55 -20.00
C LEU A 466 16.06 -24.97 -18.73
N TYR A 467 17.38 -25.04 -18.61
CA TYR A 467 18.14 -24.38 -17.55
C TYR A 467 19.38 -23.70 -18.12
N SER A 468 19.85 -22.68 -17.40
CA SER A 468 21.13 -22.01 -17.69
C SER A 468 21.98 -21.95 -16.41
N THR A 469 23.29 -22.18 -16.57
CA THR A 469 24.31 -22.03 -15.52
C THR A 469 24.97 -20.65 -15.55
N GLU A 470 24.60 -19.80 -16.52
CA GLU A 470 25.19 -18.48 -16.76
C GLU A 470 24.17 -17.38 -16.50
N GLY A 471 23.67 -16.73 -17.50
CA GLY A 471 22.70 -15.63 -17.41
C GLY A 471 21.36 -15.99 -18.04
N THR A 472 20.63 -14.95 -18.40
CA THR A 472 19.30 -15.03 -19.01
C THR A 472 19.32 -15.01 -20.54
N ASP A 473 20.49 -14.94 -21.18
CA ASP A 473 20.63 -15.02 -22.62
C ASP A 473 20.18 -16.40 -23.12
N ILE A 474 19.24 -16.41 -24.04
CA ILE A 474 18.54 -17.64 -24.48
C ILE A 474 19.49 -18.69 -25.06
N GLU A 475 20.61 -18.29 -25.66
CA GLU A 475 21.64 -19.17 -26.20
C GLU A 475 22.37 -20.00 -25.14
N ASN A 476 22.33 -19.60 -23.89
CA ASN A 476 22.95 -20.28 -22.74
C ASN A 476 22.05 -21.37 -22.15
N PHE A 477 20.82 -21.51 -22.64
CA PHE A 477 19.87 -22.46 -22.09
C PHE A 477 20.01 -23.86 -22.71
N VAL A 478 20.11 -24.83 -21.84
CA VAL A 478 20.16 -26.26 -22.19
C VAL A 478 18.81 -26.89 -21.90
N LYS A 479 18.25 -27.55 -22.89
CA LYS A 479 16.96 -28.23 -22.75
C LYS A 479 17.05 -29.43 -21.82
N ILE A 480 16.14 -29.53 -20.88
CA ILE A 480 15.95 -30.68 -20.00
C ILE A 480 15.00 -31.66 -20.68
N ASP A 481 13.79 -31.20 -21.02
CA ASP A 481 12.76 -32.05 -21.65
C ASP A 481 11.72 -31.21 -22.39
N SER A 482 10.91 -31.90 -23.18
CA SER A 482 9.78 -31.32 -23.92
C SER A 482 8.47 -31.90 -23.42
N TYR A 483 7.47 -31.06 -23.26
CA TYR A 483 6.18 -31.39 -22.67
C TYR A 483 5.02 -30.94 -23.56
N LYS A 484 3.83 -31.44 -23.20
CA LYS A 484 2.57 -30.99 -23.79
C LYS A 484 1.52 -30.74 -22.73
N ALA A 485 0.86 -29.62 -22.85
CA ALA A 485 -0.44 -29.38 -22.26
C ALA A 485 -1.49 -29.83 -23.29
N ASP A 486 -2.09 -31.02 -23.10
CA ASP A 486 -2.97 -31.68 -24.05
C ASP A 486 -4.29 -32.13 -23.40
N GLY A 487 -4.70 -31.44 -22.35
CA GLY A 487 -5.98 -31.69 -21.69
C GLY A 487 -7.15 -31.51 -22.65
N THR A 488 -8.09 -32.45 -22.60
CA THR A 488 -9.37 -32.34 -23.28
C THR A 488 -10.43 -31.98 -22.26
N VAL A 489 -10.79 -30.70 -22.15
CA VAL A 489 -11.92 -30.28 -21.33
C VAL A 489 -13.06 -29.87 -22.23
N SER A 490 -14.27 -30.31 -21.92
CA SER A 490 -15.43 -29.72 -22.56
C SER A 490 -15.60 -28.28 -22.05
N TYR A 491 -16.09 -27.40 -22.91
CA TYR A 491 -16.32 -25.97 -22.65
C TYR A 491 -17.09 -25.68 -21.34
N ASN A 492 -17.74 -26.69 -20.75
CA ASN A 492 -18.56 -26.56 -19.54
C ASN A 492 -17.95 -27.19 -18.27
N GLU A 493 -16.73 -27.72 -18.31
CA GLU A 493 -16.16 -28.53 -17.22
C GLU A 493 -15.05 -27.85 -16.40
N GLY A 494 -14.81 -26.55 -16.61
CA GLY A 494 -13.75 -25.80 -15.93
C GLY A 494 -12.37 -25.92 -16.62
N ALA A 495 -11.37 -25.24 -16.09
CA ALA A 495 -10.01 -25.24 -16.61
C ALA A 495 -9.31 -26.58 -16.32
N ASN A 496 -8.55 -27.07 -17.30
CA ASN A 496 -7.81 -28.33 -17.17
C ASN A 496 -6.34 -28.06 -16.83
N TRP A 497 -6.06 -27.88 -15.56
CA TRP A 497 -4.70 -27.69 -15.07
C TRP A 497 -4.00 -29.04 -14.87
N LYS A 498 -2.80 -29.17 -15.43
CA LYS A 498 -1.92 -30.33 -15.29
C LYS A 498 -0.69 -29.95 -14.47
N TYR A 499 -0.45 -30.70 -13.41
CA TYR A 499 0.72 -30.50 -12.56
C TYR A 499 1.97 -31.09 -13.22
N VAL A 500 3.04 -30.30 -13.29
CA VAL A 500 4.34 -30.66 -13.89
C VAL A 500 5.43 -30.51 -12.84
N THR A 501 6.36 -31.47 -12.81
CA THR A 501 7.57 -31.40 -11.98
C THR A 501 8.80 -31.69 -12.79
N VAL A 502 9.87 -30.92 -12.59
CA VAL A 502 11.13 -31.05 -13.31
C VAL A 502 12.32 -30.96 -12.36
N GLU A 503 13.29 -31.84 -12.50
CA GLU A 503 14.55 -31.78 -11.76
C GLU A 503 15.48 -30.76 -12.44
N ILE A 504 15.90 -29.75 -11.70
CA ILE A 504 16.89 -28.77 -12.13
C ILE A 504 18.26 -29.17 -11.57
N PRO A 505 19.31 -29.25 -12.40
CA PRO A 505 20.63 -29.71 -11.95
C PRO A 505 21.30 -28.68 -11.01
N GLU A 506 22.28 -29.17 -10.25
CA GLU A 506 23.16 -28.33 -9.44
C GLU A 506 23.95 -27.36 -10.34
N GLY A 507 24.14 -26.13 -9.84
CA GLY A 507 24.81 -25.05 -10.57
C GLY A 507 23.90 -24.26 -11.49
N ALA A 508 22.63 -24.67 -11.69
CA ALA A 508 21.69 -23.90 -12.48
C ALA A 508 21.39 -22.54 -11.84
N ARG A 509 21.51 -21.49 -12.62
CA ARG A 509 21.21 -20.11 -12.23
C ARG A 509 19.79 -19.72 -12.56
N HIS A 510 19.27 -20.23 -13.67
CA HIS A 510 17.91 -19.98 -14.13
C HIS A 510 17.31 -21.24 -14.72
N PHE A 511 16.00 -21.36 -14.70
CA PHE A 511 15.27 -22.21 -15.61
C PHE A 511 14.42 -21.36 -16.55
N ALA A 512 13.98 -21.95 -17.64
CA ALA A 512 13.04 -21.32 -18.56
C ALA A 512 11.93 -22.31 -18.94
N ILE A 513 10.72 -21.78 -19.09
CA ILE A 513 9.60 -22.44 -19.74
C ILE A 513 9.45 -21.76 -21.11
N ARG A 514 9.70 -22.50 -22.18
CA ARG A 514 9.61 -22.01 -23.55
C ARG A 514 8.34 -22.53 -24.19
N HIS A 515 7.38 -21.73 -24.47
CA HIS A 515 6.22 -22.03 -25.27
C HIS A 515 6.65 -22.11 -26.75
N ASN A 516 6.56 -23.30 -27.37
CA ASN A 516 7.04 -23.54 -28.73
C ASN A 516 6.04 -24.30 -29.59
N THR A 517 4.76 -23.99 -29.43
CA THR A 517 3.67 -24.65 -30.15
C THR A 517 3.75 -24.36 -31.65
N PRO A 518 3.67 -25.39 -32.50
CA PRO A 518 3.69 -25.21 -33.95
C PRO A 518 2.48 -24.41 -34.45
N LYS A 519 2.66 -23.74 -35.58
CA LYS A 519 1.62 -23.07 -36.34
C LYS A 519 0.33 -23.87 -36.41
N ARG A 520 -0.81 -23.24 -36.13
CA ARG A 520 -2.19 -23.77 -36.10
C ARG A 520 -2.57 -24.62 -34.89
N ASN A 521 -1.66 -24.89 -33.96
CA ASN A 521 -1.98 -25.67 -32.78
C ASN A 521 -2.07 -24.80 -31.53
N ALA A 522 -1.52 -23.56 -31.56
CA ALA A 522 -1.56 -22.64 -30.45
C ALA A 522 -2.93 -21.94 -30.31
N TYR A 523 -3.38 -21.78 -29.07
CA TYR A 523 -4.52 -20.93 -28.71
C TYR A 523 -4.22 -20.11 -27.47
N ILE A 524 -4.14 -20.74 -26.29
CA ILE A 524 -3.68 -20.14 -25.05
C ILE A 524 -2.94 -21.19 -24.21
N PHE A 525 -1.74 -20.86 -23.79
CA PHE A 525 -0.92 -21.66 -22.90
C PHE A 525 -0.84 -20.95 -21.55
N GLY A 526 -1.44 -21.53 -20.51
CA GLY A 526 -1.42 -21.01 -19.15
C GLY A 526 -0.36 -21.68 -18.30
N ILE A 527 0.25 -20.90 -17.40
CA ILE A 527 1.19 -21.35 -16.37
C ILE A 527 0.74 -20.73 -15.04
N ASP A 528 0.69 -21.54 -13.97
CA ASP A 528 0.30 -21.07 -12.64
C ASP A 528 1.09 -21.78 -11.54
N ASP A 529 1.14 -21.16 -10.34
CA ASP A 529 1.76 -21.68 -9.12
C ASP A 529 3.18 -22.24 -9.36
N VAL A 530 4.05 -21.43 -9.93
CA VAL A 530 5.43 -21.84 -10.21
C VAL A 530 6.24 -21.87 -8.92
N LYS A 531 6.65 -23.06 -8.51
CA LYS A 531 7.39 -23.30 -7.26
C LYS A 531 8.85 -23.62 -7.52
N TYR A 532 9.75 -22.88 -6.89
CA TYR A 532 11.21 -23.05 -7.04
C TYR A 532 11.95 -22.49 -5.82
N GLU A 533 13.22 -22.90 -5.64
CA GLU A 533 14.11 -22.33 -4.60
C GLU A 533 14.94 -21.20 -5.22
N GLN A 534 14.70 -20.00 -4.70
CA GLN A 534 15.35 -18.78 -5.13
C GLN A 534 16.70 -18.57 -4.43
N LEU A 535 17.64 -17.89 -5.08
CA LEU A 535 18.91 -17.47 -4.47
C LEU A 535 18.66 -16.63 -3.22
N ALA A 536 19.51 -16.82 -2.22
CA ALA A 536 19.48 -15.99 -1.02
C ALA A 536 19.74 -14.52 -1.38
N VAL A 537 18.98 -13.63 -0.76
CA VAL A 537 19.12 -12.18 -0.98
C VAL A 537 20.53 -11.73 -0.63
N GLY A 538 21.16 -10.95 -1.52
CA GLY A 538 22.51 -10.44 -1.35
C GLY A 538 23.63 -11.40 -1.72
N ALA A 539 23.33 -12.64 -2.16
CA ALA A 539 24.38 -13.64 -2.44
C ALA A 539 25.22 -13.32 -3.68
N ASP A 540 24.66 -12.62 -4.66
CA ASP A 540 25.38 -12.15 -5.86
C ASP A 540 25.84 -10.69 -5.74
N ASP A 541 25.53 -9.99 -4.65
CA ASP A 541 25.88 -8.60 -4.44
C ASP A 541 27.30 -8.46 -3.84
N ASN A 542 27.96 -7.37 -4.16
CA ASN A 542 29.25 -7.04 -3.57
C ASN A 542 29.07 -6.34 -2.21
N ILE A 543 29.84 -6.75 -1.21
CA ILE A 543 29.95 -6.00 0.04
C ILE A 543 30.84 -4.80 -0.22
N THR A 544 30.28 -3.60 -0.19
CA THR A 544 31.01 -2.35 -0.48
C THR A 544 31.39 -1.58 0.76
N GLU A 545 30.59 -1.68 1.82
CA GLU A 545 30.85 -0.98 3.08
C GLU A 545 30.30 -1.77 4.27
N TYR A 546 30.84 -1.50 5.44
CA TYR A 546 30.20 -1.75 6.73
C TYR A 546 29.87 -0.42 7.40
N VAL A 547 28.72 -0.35 8.06
CA VAL A 547 28.30 0.83 8.83
C VAL A 547 28.32 0.47 10.29
N VAL A 548 29.06 1.23 11.07
CA VAL A 548 29.22 1.05 12.52
C VAL A 548 28.25 1.97 13.25
N TYR A 549 27.52 1.40 14.19
CA TYR A 549 26.58 2.11 15.06
C TYR A 549 27.03 2.02 16.51
N ARG A 550 26.77 3.09 17.26
CA ARG A 550 26.92 3.15 18.71
C ARG A 550 25.61 3.66 19.31
N ASP A 551 25.04 2.89 20.23
CA ASP A 551 23.77 3.20 20.90
C ASP A 551 22.64 3.51 19.89
N GLY A 552 22.61 2.80 18.75
CA GLY A 552 21.65 2.94 17.67
C GLY A 552 21.90 4.13 16.72
N VAL A 553 22.96 4.91 16.93
CA VAL A 553 23.32 6.06 16.08
C VAL A 553 24.52 5.69 15.20
N GLN A 554 24.46 6.01 13.91
CA GLN A 554 25.56 5.78 12.98
C GLN A 554 26.81 6.55 13.45
N LEU A 555 27.91 5.82 13.60
CA LEU A 555 29.20 6.35 14.05
C LEU A 555 30.19 6.49 12.88
N ALA A 556 30.31 5.46 12.04
CA ALA A 556 31.26 5.44 10.93
C ALA A 556 30.79 4.57 9.77
N ARG A 557 31.41 4.78 8.61
CA ARG A 557 31.38 3.87 7.45
C ARG A 557 32.80 3.44 7.15
N VAL A 558 32.99 2.15 6.92
CA VAL A 558 34.30 1.55 6.59
C VAL A 558 34.19 0.70 5.33
N ALA A 559 35.30 0.48 4.64
CA ALA A 559 35.32 -0.26 3.38
C ALA A 559 34.83 -1.70 3.55
N GLY A 560 34.27 -2.30 2.49
CA GLY A 560 33.68 -3.64 2.51
C GLY A 560 34.66 -4.79 2.77
N ASP A 561 35.96 -4.54 2.74
CA ASP A 561 37.03 -5.46 3.12
C ASP A 561 37.57 -5.23 4.56
N ALA A 562 37.03 -4.21 5.24
CA ALA A 562 37.42 -3.93 6.64
C ALA A 562 36.61 -4.82 7.60
N HIS A 563 37.31 -5.47 8.51
CA HIS A 563 36.72 -6.33 9.53
C HIS A 563 37.02 -5.86 10.96
N THR A 564 37.42 -4.59 11.09
CA THR A 564 37.71 -3.96 12.37
C THR A 564 37.47 -2.45 12.30
N TYR A 565 37.12 -1.88 13.44
CA TYR A 565 37.00 -0.44 13.64
C TYR A 565 37.37 -0.07 15.07
N THR A 566 38.06 1.06 15.25
CA THR A 566 38.37 1.59 16.58
C THR A 566 37.61 2.90 16.79
N ASP A 567 36.80 2.94 17.83
CA ASP A 567 36.11 4.17 18.23
C ASP A 567 37.04 5.06 19.06
N ASN A 568 37.64 6.03 18.39
CA ASN A 568 38.53 7.01 18.97
C ASN A 568 37.81 8.29 19.45
N SER A 569 36.51 8.29 19.59
CA SER A 569 35.74 9.49 20.00
C SER A 569 36.02 9.96 21.40
N GLY A 570 36.61 9.08 22.23
CA GLY A 570 36.90 9.37 23.63
C GLY A 570 35.66 9.43 24.53
N GLU A 571 34.50 9.06 24.02
CA GLU A 571 33.29 8.97 24.85
C GLU A 571 33.40 7.84 25.87
N LYS A 572 32.94 8.15 27.06
CA LYS A 572 33.10 7.30 28.26
C LYS A 572 31.74 6.76 28.67
N GLY A 573 31.73 5.49 29.01
CA GLY A 573 30.51 4.84 29.48
C GLY A 573 30.39 3.42 28.94
N THR A 574 29.25 2.84 29.20
CA THR A 574 28.88 1.56 28.59
C THR A 574 28.10 1.83 27.32
N HIS A 575 28.63 1.39 26.19
CA HIS A 575 28.05 1.58 24.89
C HIS A 575 27.73 0.24 24.24
N VAL A 576 26.64 0.20 23.48
CA VAL A 576 26.23 -0.92 22.63
C VAL A 576 26.63 -0.60 21.20
N TYR A 577 27.38 -1.49 20.58
CA TYR A 577 27.78 -1.38 19.18
C TYR A 577 27.09 -2.41 18.34
N ASN A 578 26.74 -1.99 17.11
CA ASN A 578 26.21 -2.84 16.05
C ASN A 578 26.92 -2.50 14.74
N VAL A 579 26.93 -3.45 13.82
CA VAL A 579 27.44 -3.26 12.47
C VAL A 579 26.39 -3.74 11.48
N THR A 580 26.19 -2.98 10.42
CA THR A 580 25.40 -3.39 9.25
C THR A 580 26.32 -3.57 8.05
N VAL A 581 25.81 -4.20 7.01
CA VAL A 581 26.53 -4.49 5.76
C VAL A 581 25.83 -3.79 4.62
N VAL A 582 26.56 -3.07 3.79
CA VAL A 582 26.05 -2.46 2.57
C VAL A 582 26.38 -3.37 1.39
N TYR A 583 25.33 -3.91 0.78
CA TYR A 583 25.37 -4.72 -0.42
C TYR A 583 25.12 -3.83 -1.65
N THR A 584 25.90 -4.02 -2.69
CA THR A 584 25.76 -3.30 -3.95
C THR A 584 25.55 -4.29 -5.07
N SER A 585 24.41 -4.23 -5.75
CA SER A 585 24.08 -5.06 -6.91
C SER A 585 24.90 -4.69 -8.15
N ALA A 586 24.81 -5.52 -9.19
CA ALA A 586 25.43 -5.25 -10.49
C ALA A 586 24.92 -3.92 -11.10
N ASP A 587 23.66 -3.57 -10.85
CA ASP A 587 23.01 -2.33 -11.32
C ASP A 587 23.34 -1.11 -10.44
N LYS A 588 24.21 -1.28 -9.45
CA LYS A 588 24.67 -0.26 -8.50
C LYS A 588 23.61 0.17 -7.46
N ASP A 589 22.54 -0.56 -7.33
CA ASP A 589 21.61 -0.38 -6.23
C ASP A 589 22.24 -0.81 -4.91
N THR A 590 22.07 0.01 -3.89
CA THR A 590 22.62 -0.26 -2.56
C THR A 590 21.53 -0.66 -1.58
N ASN A 591 21.81 -1.70 -0.80
CA ASN A 591 20.93 -2.21 0.23
C ASN A 591 21.72 -2.47 1.52
N GLU A 592 21.15 -2.08 2.64
CA GLU A 592 21.77 -2.25 3.95
C GLU A 592 21.11 -3.40 4.71
N SER A 593 21.92 -4.24 5.38
CA SER A 593 21.42 -5.33 6.22
C SER A 593 20.82 -4.80 7.53
N GLY A 594 20.11 -5.66 8.26
CA GLY A 594 19.80 -5.39 9.67
C GLY A 594 21.06 -5.35 10.55
N PHE A 595 20.87 -4.99 11.81
CA PHE A 595 21.95 -4.95 12.80
C PHE A 595 22.57 -6.34 13.02
N SER A 596 23.87 -6.36 13.30
CA SER A 596 24.57 -7.50 13.89
C SER A 596 24.01 -7.84 15.28
N ASN A 597 24.58 -8.87 15.92
CA ASN A 597 24.45 -9.00 17.37
C ASN A 597 24.97 -7.75 18.08
N ASP A 598 24.43 -7.48 19.27
CA ASP A 598 24.94 -6.44 20.17
C ASP A 598 26.32 -6.81 20.68
N ALA A 599 27.26 -5.84 20.64
CA ALA A 599 28.57 -5.95 21.29
C ALA A 599 28.70 -4.79 22.28
N THR A 600 28.75 -5.12 23.58
CA THR A 600 28.81 -4.11 24.64
C THR A 600 30.21 -3.99 25.20
N VAL A 601 30.70 -2.78 25.29
CA VAL A 601 31.97 -2.48 25.93
C VAL A 601 31.82 -1.27 26.85
N THR A 602 32.55 -1.29 27.97
CA THR A 602 32.61 -0.13 28.87
C THR A 602 33.95 0.55 28.65
N THR A 603 33.91 1.70 28.00
CA THR A 603 35.08 2.58 27.89
C THR A 603 35.28 3.31 29.20
N SER A 604 36.30 2.97 29.93
CA SER A 604 36.69 3.71 31.13
C SER A 604 37.85 4.61 30.78
N ALA A 605 37.69 5.91 30.98
CA ALA A 605 38.92 6.69 31.05
C ALA A 605 39.66 6.32 32.33
N ILE A 606 40.81 5.78 32.16
CA ILE A 606 41.87 6.24 32.99
C ILE A 606 42.17 7.64 32.45
N ASP A 607 41.63 8.70 33.10
CA ASP A 607 42.16 10.03 32.83
C ASP A 607 43.67 9.88 33.05
N ALA A 608 44.43 9.87 31.97
CA ALA A 608 45.83 10.18 32.08
C ALA A 608 45.86 11.49 32.86
N VAL A 609 46.51 11.51 33.98
CA VAL A 609 46.69 12.75 34.74
C VAL A 609 47.69 13.54 33.89
N GLU A 610 47.18 14.14 32.81
CA GLU A 610 47.93 15.03 31.96
C GLU A 610 48.26 16.26 32.79
N GLY A 611 49.51 16.44 33.09
CA GLY A 611 50.06 17.67 33.62
C GLY A 611 50.68 17.63 35.00
N GLU A 612 50.62 16.55 35.80
CA GLU A 612 51.34 16.44 37.06
C GLU A 612 52.51 15.46 36.96
N SER A 613 53.71 15.96 37.19
CA SER A 613 54.94 15.16 37.14
C SER A 613 55.00 14.02 38.17
N SER A 614 54.13 14.05 39.18
CA SER A 614 53.93 12.99 40.18
C SER A 614 52.71 13.22 41.05
N PHE A 615 52.11 12.15 41.59
CA PHE A 615 50.88 12.20 42.41
C PHE A 615 50.97 11.21 43.60
N ASP A 616 50.23 11.53 44.65
CA ASP A 616 50.09 10.68 45.83
C ASP A 616 48.81 9.84 45.72
N VAL A 617 48.91 8.55 46.07
CA VAL A 617 47.78 7.60 46.08
C VAL A 617 47.52 7.13 47.49
N THR A 618 46.27 7.27 47.95
CA THR A 618 45.83 6.74 49.25
C THR A 618 44.58 5.88 49.08
N THR A 619 44.35 4.95 50.00
CA THR A 619 43.07 4.25 50.12
C THR A 619 41.97 5.21 50.56
N LEU A 620 40.71 4.80 50.45
CA LEU A 620 39.57 5.57 51.01
C LEU A 620 39.68 5.79 52.52
N GLY A 621 40.39 4.91 53.25
CA GLY A 621 40.68 5.05 54.67
C GLY A 621 41.89 5.92 54.98
N GLY A 622 42.49 6.63 54.03
CA GLY A 622 43.61 7.54 54.23
C GLY A 622 44.98 6.89 54.25
N VAL A 623 45.10 5.60 54.07
CA VAL A 623 46.43 4.89 54.03
C VAL A 623 47.12 5.22 52.72
N ARG A 624 48.31 5.77 52.77
CA ARG A 624 49.13 6.13 51.62
C ARG A 624 49.70 4.88 50.96
N MET A 625 49.28 4.63 49.71
CA MET A 625 49.72 3.49 48.91
C MET A 625 50.95 3.81 48.04
N LYS A 626 51.00 5.01 47.48
CA LYS A 626 52.12 5.54 46.70
C LYS A 626 52.33 7.03 46.97
N LYS A 627 53.59 7.49 47.01
CA LYS A 627 54.01 8.88 47.11
C LYS A 627 54.75 9.27 45.83
N GLY A 628 54.34 10.37 45.20
CA GLY A 628 55.04 10.86 44.02
C GLY A 628 55.04 9.87 42.86
N ALA A 629 53.96 9.12 42.70
CA ALA A 629 53.84 8.13 41.64
C ALA A 629 53.65 8.80 40.28
N LYS A 630 54.18 8.23 39.21
CA LYS A 630 53.99 8.64 37.83
C LYS A 630 52.89 7.82 37.10
N ASN A 631 52.47 6.70 37.71
CA ASN A 631 51.39 5.84 37.21
C ASN A 631 50.77 5.02 38.35
N LEU A 632 49.69 4.35 38.10
CA LEU A 632 48.96 3.52 39.06
C LEU A 632 49.35 2.04 39.00
N ASN A 633 50.34 1.66 38.20
CA ASN A 633 50.75 0.27 37.99
C ASN A 633 51.17 -0.39 39.33
N GLY A 634 50.78 -1.65 39.53
CA GLY A 634 51.10 -2.42 40.74
C GLY A 634 50.15 -2.19 41.93
N LEU A 635 49.10 -1.38 41.79
CA LEU A 635 48.04 -1.31 42.76
C LEU A 635 46.98 -2.41 42.48
N LYS A 636 46.37 -2.92 43.53
CA LYS A 636 45.26 -3.87 43.38
C LYS A 636 44.01 -3.14 42.87
N LYS A 637 43.12 -3.88 42.22
CA LYS A 637 41.80 -3.34 41.82
C LYS A 637 41.03 -2.93 43.07
N ASP A 638 40.78 -1.64 43.24
CA ASP A 638 40.09 -1.04 44.39
C ASP A 638 39.83 0.45 44.13
N VAL A 639 39.24 1.12 45.11
CA VAL A 639 38.96 2.55 45.07
C VAL A 639 40.07 3.31 45.84
N TYR A 640 40.70 4.26 45.17
CA TYR A 640 41.79 5.06 45.70
C TYR A 640 41.45 6.56 45.64
N ILE A 641 42.14 7.34 46.48
CA ILE A 641 42.21 8.79 46.38
C ILE A 641 43.55 9.15 45.73
N VAL A 642 43.49 9.77 44.56
CA VAL A 642 44.65 10.23 43.79
C VAL A 642 44.60 11.74 43.73
N ASN A 643 45.57 12.44 44.29
CA ASN A 643 45.58 13.90 44.44
C ASN A 643 44.24 14.45 44.96
N GLY A 644 43.68 13.85 46.00
CA GLY A 644 42.43 14.29 46.63
C GLY A 644 41.15 13.91 45.88
N LYS A 645 41.24 13.28 44.69
CA LYS A 645 40.09 12.83 43.90
C LYS A 645 39.90 11.32 43.99
N LYS A 646 38.68 10.87 44.16
CA LYS A 646 38.30 9.44 44.18
C LYS A 646 38.49 8.81 42.80
N ARG A 647 39.23 7.69 42.73
CA ARG A 647 39.48 6.91 41.52
C ARG A 647 39.19 5.43 41.78
N VAL A 648 38.56 4.75 40.83
CA VAL A 648 38.27 3.32 40.88
C VAL A 648 39.23 2.63 39.92
N LEU A 649 40.09 1.78 40.45
CA LEU A 649 40.94 0.89 39.66
C LEU A 649 40.19 -0.44 39.48
N LYS A 650 39.78 -0.73 38.26
CA LYS A 650 39.05 -1.94 37.90
C LYS A 650 39.93 -3.08 37.46
#